data_a67fa713d3dd28bc85578a57f0b568bd
#
_entry.id   a67fa713d3dd28bc85578a57f0b568bd
#
_cell.length_a   1.000
_cell.length_b   1.000
_cell.length_c   1.000
_cell.angle_alpha   90.00
_cell.angle_beta   90.00
_cell.angle_gamma   90.00
#
_symmetry.space_group_name_H-M   'P 1'
#
loop_
_entity.id
_entity.type
_entity.pdbx_description
1 polymer ?
#
loop_
_entity_poly.entity_id
_entity_poly.type
_entity_poly.pdbx_seq_one_letter_code
_entity_poly.pdbx_strand_id
1 'polypeptide(L)'
;MGYLRCVITCVILALFFVWTGSGKSVFQWMRPDNFDEIMDRMTTVTEENCRSKPRHEIEFPSETVAQRPRYNMLLTSAIYSNRSQLLHMHNMALNRAHFYSFIYQRLNRSVDFNFQPGLMYLYMSATADVTASQGFINGSAIFYDNHCYYPNWYNKILDFNKTTPLFGPRAWREDDYAETTNYLREPTNRTVDIHDYGTGWNSNYSSQAYKTAPWYPLWLPDLTGNQDSLTKFTYAVGIKFSNETGKFIDNEFVAIPYFGPPQPGINDNEENSPSLPVKWTKPYFDCGRSNKWIVTASAPVVEYMPRYSDFIHLRRPRTVAVSAMDIEFERIDINPCPISDGNPEPNYFAGTARCKPSTMCEVIHGFGFRRGGYQCVCKPGYYYPWWHDGPFLGLEIEQATGAEYDVGFECLQVEELMVPPNEMPSFVERKRRSASLQDRFLDLISPSDSSPRVAPTEALSDSESTRQKRSTSRKMKKLVAKRSAIKSIRERMQERRFIPRYQGEKRFMRHKRDLFDQELYARMEKILYRKQNTNKGNCRTKPDYELFLPGDAGYGAERQFEGEARTALRLSHFLCDFLQNIDEYEEFGSVRGDKRLNETHILGEVLANVMSNFKILGSGAFFDRYKFRMSPPENNTDPRFVHGITREFFGPFAYTHTAADTDGTEKFRAVDYAGFKAPYTQQRWFRDMKARWQTNFEGLEQYTAKPMVRSDPNGTSLVRWEHYPLRYFAPKYEHGEWLRPTFKCDGMVDEWVVTYVAPFFGMNPLKTRLEFHGVVTVDVKLDFLELRQCPGDYSVANAFKNTARCHFKSQYCLPLPLQTPTQRYLRGAYKCECRQGYEYPFNDLSWFFDGQMMEEEYNKMLRGEPNRYDTLKCRIAGASSVTISWLLLSLSFFLYLWNRS
;
A
#
# COMPACT_ATOMS: atom_id res chain seq x y z
N MET A 1 -20.08 64.68 14.79
CA MET A 1 -20.55 63.77 13.75
C MET A 1 -19.40 63.09 12.93
N GLY A 2 -18.23 63.67 12.83
CA GLY A 2 -17.09 63.07 12.11
C GLY A 2 -16.48 61.83 12.79
N TYR A 3 -16.37 61.87 14.10
CA TYR A 3 -15.75 60.77 14.89
C TYR A 3 -16.59 59.47 14.86
N LEU A 4 -17.92 59.59 14.88
CA LEU A 4 -18.83 58.46 14.85
C LEU A 4 -18.82 57.73 13.46
N ARG A 5 -18.65 58.50 12.39
CA ARG A 5 -18.51 57.95 11.05
C ARG A 5 -17.19 57.19 10.87
N CYS A 6 -16.09 57.72 11.43
CA CYS A 6 -14.79 57.06 11.38
C CYS A 6 -14.78 55.73 12.16
N VAL A 7 -15.41 55.72 13.34
CA VAL A 7 -15.52 54.51 14.18
C VAL A 7 -16.42 53.45 13.49
N ILE A 8 -17.53 53.86 12.91
CA ILE A 8 -18.42 52.95 12.17
C ILE A 8 -17.72 52.40 10.94
N THR A 9 -16.97 53.23 10.21
CA THR A 9 -16.20 52.76 9.03
C THR A 9 -15.07 51.82 9.43
N CYS A 10 -14.37 52.11 10.53
CA CYS A 10 -13.34 51.19 11.06
C CYS A 10 -13.94 49.88 11.57
N VAL A 11 -15.11 49.91 12.22
CA VAL A 11 -15.81 48.67 12.66
C VAL A 11 -16.32 47.88 11.48
N ILE A 12 -16.85 48.55 10.46
CA ILE A 12 -17.28 47.86 9.22
C ILE A 12 -16.07 47.29 8.47
N LEU A 13 -14.95 48.02 8.38
CA LEU A 13 -13.71 47.47 7.81
C LEU A 13 -13.14 46.33 8.65
N ALA A 14 -13.16 46.45 9.98
CA ALA A 14 -12.73 45.35 10.86
C ALA A 14 -13.64 44.14 10.76
N LEU A 15 -14.97 44.34 10.66
CA LEU A 15 -15.90 43.23 10.38
C LEU A 15 -15.72 42.62 8.98
N PHE A 16 -15.37 43.43 7.98
CA PHE A 16 -14.98 42.92 6.66
C PHE A 16 -13.65 42.15 6.71
N PHE A 17 -12.68 42.61 7.49
CA PHE A 17 -11.43 41.88 7.68
C PHE A 17 -11.59 40.62 8.53
N VAL A 18 -12.46 40.59 9.52
CA VAL A 18 -12.80 39.40 10.31
C VAL A 18 -13.61 38.40 9.44
N TRP A 19 -14.45 38.93 8.56
CA TRP A 19 -15.20 38.05 7.63
C TRP A 19 -14.36 37.51 6.48
N THR A 20 -13.24 38.13 6.18
CA THR A 20 -12.28 37.63 5.16
C THR A 20 -11.14 36.80 5.76
N GLY A 21 -11.13 36.57 7.06
CA GLY A 21 -10.11 35.78 7.78
C GLY A 21 -10.47 34.34 8.05
N SER A 22 -11.70 33.92 7.74
CA SER A 22 -12.03 32.47 7.72
C SER A 22 -11.48 31.90 6.42
N GLY A 23 -10.76 30.79 6.52
CA GLY A 23 -10.07 30.12 5.42
C GLY A 23 -10.88 30.09 4.12
N LYS A 24 -10.39 30.83 3.15
CA LYS A 24 -11.08 30.92 1.88
C LYS A 24 -10.96 29.60 1.15
N SER A 25 -12.09 28.95 0.93
CA SER A 25 -12.20 27.94 -0.12
C SER A 25 -11.48 28.46 -1.38
N VAL A 26 -10.67 27.61 -2.00
CA VAL A 26 -9.93 27.95 -3.22
C VAL A 26 -10.91 28.36 -4.34
N PHE A 27 -12.19 28.00 -4.20
CA PHE A 27 -13.26 28.22 -5.16
C PHE A 27 -14.33 29.12 -4.55
N GLN A 28 -14.44 30.36 -5.04
CA GLN A 28 -15.31 31.41 -4.48
C GLN A 28 -16.80 31.08 -4.51
N TRP A 29 -17.24 30.14 -5.33
CA TRP A 29 -18.65 29.75 -5.46
C TRP A 29 -19.08 28.63 -4.53
N MET A 30 -18.13 27.97 -3.85
CA MET A 30 -18.42 26.88 -2.93
C MET A 30 -18.62 27.39 -1.52
N ARG A 31 -19.55 26.80 -0.81
CA ARG A 31 -19.63 26.96 0.64
C ARG A 31 -18.53 26.13 1.30
N PRO A 32 -17.91 26.62 2.36
CA PRO A 32 -16.99 25.84 3.16
C PRO A 32 -17.63 24.52 3.60
N ASP A 33 -16.88 23.45 3.52
CA ASP A 33 -17.30 22.13 3.91
C ASP A 33 -16.24 21.45 4.83
N ASN A 34 -16.49 20.20 5.19
CA ASN A 34 -15.59 19.46 6.09
C ASN A 34 -14.15 19.32 5.54
N PHE A 35 -13.98 19.36 4.23
CA PHE A 35 -12.65 19.34 3.64
C PHE A 35 -11.90 20.64 3.93
N ASP A 36 -12.59 21.80 3.78
CA ASP A 36 -12.00 23.10 4.05
C ASP A 36 -11.65 23.24 5.52
N GLU A 37 -12.47 22.72 6.44
CA GLU A 37 -12.19 22.73 7.88
C GLU A 37 -10.87 22.00 8.21
N ILE A 38 -10.66 20.81 7.62
CA ILE A 38 -9.41 20.07 7.85
C ILE A 38 -8.23 20.81 7.22
N MET A 39 -8.39 21.37 6.02
CA MET A 39 -7.35 22.16 5.37
C MET A 39 -6.94 23.38 6.19
N ASP A 40 -7.91 24.10 6.77
CA ASP A 40 -7.64 25.24 7.65
C ASP A 40 -6.86 24.83 8.90
N ARG A 41 -7.24 23.72 9.52
CA ARG A 41 -6.48 23.17 10.66
C ARG A 41 -5.05 22.79 10.26
N MET A 42 -4.88 22.16 9.09
CA MET A 42 -3.55 21.80 8.58
C MET A 42 -2.66 23.02 8.35
N THR A 43 -3.23 24.13 7.94
CA THR A 43 -2.47 25.35 7.68
C THR A 43 -2.20 26.18 8.95
N THR A 44 -3.05 26.08 9.96
CA THR A 44 -2.94 26.85 11.21
C THR A 44 -2.03 26.21 12.25
N VAL A 45 -1.79 24.91 12.17
CA VAL A 45 -0.87 24.18 13.07
C VAL A 45 0.50 24.09 12.42
N THR A 46 1.49 24.64 13.12
CA THR A 46 2.88 24.68 12.66
C THR A 46 3.82 24.16 13.76
N GLU A 47 5.06 23.90 13.41
CA GLU A 47 6.11 23.50 14.34
C GLU A 47 6.26 24.49 15.51
N GLU A 48 6.09 25.78 15.23
CA GLU A 48 6.27 26.84 16.22
C GLU A 48 5.15 26.91 17.26
N ASN A 49 3.91 26.59 16.86
CA ASN A 49 2.73 26.78 17.69
C ASN A 49 2.12 25.48 18.24
N CYS A 50 2.47 24.31 17.72
CA CYS A 50 1.83 23.05 18.05
C CYS A 50 1.90 22.70 19.55
N ARG A 51 2.96 23.14 20.25
CA ARG A 51 3.12 22.86 21.69
C ARG A 51 2.16 23.65 22.57
N SER A 52 1.73 24.81 22.12
CA SER A 52 0.82 25.70 22.86
C SER A 52 -0.65 25.37 22.58
N LYS A 53 -0.93 24.61 21.53
CA LYS A 53 -2.29 24.28 21.12
C LYS A 53 -2.89 23.16 21.94
N PRO A 54 -4.18 23.23 22.25
CA PRO A 54 -4.87 22.15 22.94
C PRO A 54 -4.99 20.91 22.04
N ARG A 55 -5.09 19.75 22.65
CA ARG A 55 -5.09 18.45 21.95
C ARG A 55 -6.12 18.35 20.83
N HIS A 56 -7.31 18.90 21.04
CA HIS A 56 -8.38 18.84 20.02
C HIS A 56 -8.10 19.66 18.75
N GLU A 57 -7.14 20.60 18.79
CA GLU A 57 -6.70 21.36 17.62
C GLU A 57 -5.61 20.63 16.84
N ILE A 58 -4.81 19.81 17.52
CA ILE A 58 -3.72 19.03 16.91
C ILE A 58 -4.12 17.58 16.60
N GLU A 59 -5.38 17.22 16.74
CA GLU A 59 -5.96 15.94 16.35
C GLU A 59 -7.18 16.15 15.44
N PHE A 60 -7.34 15.31 14.42
CA PHE A 60 -8.55 15.28 13.60
C PHE A 60 -9.56 14.27 14.13
N PRO A 61 -10.83 14.37 13.77
CA PRO A 61 -11.82 13.33 14.02
C PRO A 61 -11.37 11.97 13.46
N SER A 62 -11.77 10.89 14.13
CA SER A 62 -11.42 9.52 13.68
C SER A 62 -11.97 9.21 12.30
N GLU A 63 -13.12 9.77 11.96
CA GLU A 63 -13.84 9.56 10.71
C GLU A 63 -13.12 10.18 9.50
N THR A 64 -12.10 11.01 9.71
CA THR A 64 -11.23 11.52 8.63
C THR A 64 -10.40 10.42 7.98
N VAL A 65 -10.19 9.29 8.66
CA VAL A 65 -9.55 8.09 8.12
C VAL A 65 -10.54 6.91 8.21
N ALA A 66 -11.63 7.02 7.48
CA ALA A 66 -12.70 6.02 7.47
C ALA A 66 -12.26 4.65 6.89
N GLN A 67 -11.14 4.62 6.20
CA GLN A 67 -10.68 3.44 5.48
C GLN A 67 -9.64 2.61 6.25
N ARG A 68 -9.55 2.79 7.57
CA ARG A 68 -8.68 1.97 8.40
C ARG A 68 -9.05 0.50 8.29
N PRO A 69 -8.07 -0.42 8.17
CA PRO A 69 -8.34 -1.84 8.16
C PRO A 69 -8.98 -2.25 9.50
N ARG A 70 -10.20 -2.76 9.44
CA ARG A 70 -10.81 -3.46 10.56
C ARG A 70 -10.50 -4.95 10.40
N TYR A 71 -10.36 -5.67 11.51
CA TYR A 71 -10.02 -7.09 11.44
C TYR A 71 -11.00 -7.90 10.59
N ASN A 72 -12.30 -7.68 10.77
CA ASN A 72 -13.32 -8.36 9.98
C ASN A 72 -13.24 -8.03 8.47
N MET A 73 -12.70 -6.88 8.13
CA MET A 73 -12.48 -6.48 6.74
C MET A 73 -11.20 -7.04 6.15
N LEU A 74 -10.24 -7.48 6.96
CA LEU A 74 -9.10 -8.27 6.49
C LEU A 74 -9.54 -9.65 5.99
N LEU A 75 -10.62 -10.17 6.56
CA LEU A 75 -11.22 -11.45 6.20
C LEU A 75 -12.32 -11.33 5.15
N THR A 76 -12.96 -10.16 5.04
CA THR A 76 -14.01 -9.90 4.06
C THR A 76 -13.45 -9.23 2.80
N SER A 77 -14.15 -9.37 1.76
CA SER A 77 -13.79 -9.19 0.36
C SER A 77 -13.64 -7.77 -0.14
N ALA A 78 -14.26 -6.82 0.47
CA ALA A 78 -14.23 -5.45 -0.01
C ALA A 78 -12.96 -4.72 0.45
N ILE A 79 -11.80 -5.23 0.05
CA ILE A 79 -10.57 -4.44 0.10
C ILE A 79 -10.69 -3.46 -1.06
N TYR A 80 -11.28 -2.30 -0.80
CA TYR A 80 -11.18 -1.18 -1.70
C TYR A 80 -9.70 -0.91 -1.97
N SER A 81 -9.35 -0.56 -3.18
CA SER A 81 -7.96 -0.31 -3.59
C SER A 81 -7.25 0.72 -2.70
N ASN A 82 -7.97 1.63 -2.06
CA ASN A 82 -7.45 2.59 -1.08
C ASN A 82 -7.00 1.95 0.23
N ARG A 83 -7.57 0.81 0.61
CA ARG A 83 -7.20 0.13 1.85
C ARG A 83 -5.94 -0.70 1.73
N SER A 84 -5.46 -0.95 0.51
CA SER A 84 -4.20 -1.66 0.31
C SER A 84 -3.02 -0.92 0.94
N GLN A 85 -3.03 0.41 0.88
CA GLN A 85 -2.00 1.26 1.49
C GLN A 85 -1.97 1.12 3.01
N LEU A 86 -3.11 1.29 3.67
CA LEU A 86 -3.23 1.15 5.12
C LEU A 86 -3.07 -0.31 5.57
N LEU A 87 -3.46 -1.28 4.74
CA LEU A 87 -3.27 -2.70 5.02
C LEU A 87 -1.79 -3.07 5.06
N HIS A 88 -0.98 -2.53 4.15
CA HIS A 88 0.47 -2.76 4.18
C HIS A 88 1.08 -2.21 5.48
N MET A 89 0.71 -1.01 5.88
CA MET A 89 1.15 -0.38 7.12
C MET A 89 0.74 -1.20 8.37
N HIS A 90 -0.51 -1.69 8.40
CA HIS A 90 -0.99 -2.62 9.43
C HIS A 90 -0.12 -3.87 9.51
N ASN A 91 0.10 -4.52 8.38
CA ASN A 91 0.87 -5.75 8.31
C ASN A 91 2.34 -5.54 8.69
N MET A 92 2.92 -4.39 8.36
CA MET A 92 4.30 -4.06 8.74
C MET A 92 4.44 -3.79 10.24
N ALA A 93 3.48 -3.08 10.87
CA ALA A 93 3.48 -2.90 12.33
C ALA A 93 3.43 -4.26 13.03
N LEU A 94 2.56 -5.15 12.56
CA LEU A 94 2.42 -6.50 13.08
C LEU A 94 3.67 -7.37 12.83
N ASN A 95 4.27 -7.24 11.65
CA ASN A 95 5.50 -7.93 11.28
C ASN A 95 6.65 -7.62 12.26
N ARG A 96 6.88 -6.34 12.52
CA ARG A 96 7.92 -5.92 13.47
C ARG A 96 7.61 -6.36 14.89
N ALA A 97 6.35 -6.27 15.31
CA ALA A 97 5.92 -6.74 16.61
C ALA A 97 6.16 -8.24 16.80
N HIS A 98 5.84 -9.08 15.83
CA HIS A 98 6.14 -10.52 15.86
C HIS A 98 7.64 -10.79 15.88
N PHE A 99 8.40 -10.12 15.02
CA PHE A 99 9.86 -10.31 14.96
C PHE A 99 10.52 -10.02 16.30
N TYR A 100 10.28 -8.83 16.86
CA TYR A 100 10.92 -8.43 18.11
C TYR A 100 10.41 -9.25 19.29
N SER A 101 9.13 -9.57 19.37
CA SER A 101 8.59 -10.45 20.42
C SER A 101 9.24 -11.83 20.39
N PHE A 102 9.39 -12.39 19.18
CA PHE A 102 10.08 -13.66 18.99
C PHE A 102 11.55 -13.62 19.44
N ILE A 103 12.30 -12.63 18.97
CA ILE A 103 13.73 -12.53 19.28
C ILE A 103 13.97 -12.28 20.76
N TYR A 104 13.22 -11.38 21.40
CA TYR A 104 13.43 -11.03 22.81
C TYR A 104 13.08 -12.15 23.78
N GLN A 105 12.12 -13.00 23.45
CA GLN A 105 11.73 -14.12 24.30
C GLN A 105 12.63 -15.35 24.16
N ARG A 106 13.50 -15.36 23.18
CA ARG A 106 14.51 -16.42 23.01
C ARG A 106 15.73 -16.29 23.95
N LEU A 107 15.65 -15.51 24.99
CA LEU A 107 16.70 -15.31 25.94
C LEU A 107 16.85 -16.51 26.88
N ASN A 108 17.95 -17.24 26.73
CA ASN A 108 18.44 -18.22 27.71
C ASN A 108 19.76 -17.72 28.31
N ARG A 109 19.94 -17.82 29.63
CA ARG A 109 20.93 -17.09 30.39
C ARG A 109 22.41 -17.31 30.05
N SER A 110 22.78 -18.42 29.45
CA SER A 110 24.17 -18.78 29.24
C SER A 110 24.70 -18.60 27.81
N VAL A 111 23.81 -18.49 26.81
CA VAL A 111 24.19 -18.54 25.38
C VAL A 111 23.66 -17.36 24.59
N ASP A 112 22.75 -16.57 25.13
CA ASP A 112 21.78 -15.80 24.32
C ASP A 112 22.07 -14.33 24.14
N PHE A 113 23.20 -13.85 24.64
CA PHE A 113 23.64 -12.49 24.30
C PHE A 113 23.87 -12.30 22.80
N ASN A 114 24.08 -13.38 22.06
CA ASN A 114 24.27 -13.35 20.62
C ASN A 114 22.96 -13.21 19.83
N PHE A 115 21.81 -13.45 20.46
CA PHE A 115 20.50 -13.41 19.80
C PHE A 115 19.79 -12.05 19.87
N GLN A 116 20.33 -11.12 20.66
CA GLN A 116 19.77 -9.78 20.73
C GLN A 116 20.20 -8.97 19.52
N PRO A 117 19.28 -8.24 18.86
CA PRO A 117 19.64 -7.29 17.84
C PRO A 117 20.45 -6.14 18.46
N GLY A 118 21.47 -5.70 17.75
CA GLY A 118 22.26 -4.53 18.11
C GLY A 118 21.54 -3.23 17.77
N LEU A 119 22.16 -2.11 18.14
CA LEU A 119 21.63 -0.78 17.85
C LEU A 119 21.47 -0.54 16.35
N MET A 120 22.49 -0.90 15.58
CA MET A 120 22.47 -0.70 14.13
C MET A 120 21.45 -1.62 13.44
N TYR A 121 21.24 -2.83 13.97
CA TYR A 121 20.16 -3.69 13.50
C TYR A 121 18.80 -3.00 13.59
N LEU A 122 18.50 -2.37 14.74
CA LEU A 122 17.25 -1.65 14.95
C LEU A 122 17.11 -0.46 13.98
N TYR A 123 18.16 0.30 13.80
CA TYR A 123 18.17 1.45 12.90
C TYR A 123 18.02 1.03 11.44
N MET A 124 18.77 0.05 10.97
CA MET A 124 18.68 -0.43 9.59
C MET A 124 17.37 -1.15 9.29
N SER A 125 16.81 -1.85 10.30
CA SER A 125 15.49 -2.45 10.20
C SER A 125 14.41 -1.37 9.98
N ALA A 126 14.43 -0.30 10.79
CA ALA A 126 13.49 0.81 10.63
C ALA A 126 13.70 1.57 9.30
N THR A 127 14.95 1.73 8.86
CA THR A 127 15.29 2.31 7.54
C THR A 127 14.67 1.50 6.41
N ALA A 128 14.82 0.17 6.45
CA ALA A 128 14.30 -0.72 5.43
C ALA A 128 12.76 -0.68 5.35
N ASP A 129 12.09 -0.55 6.49
CA ASP A 129 10.62 -0.43 6.52
C ASP A 129 10.15 0.78 5.70
N VAL A 130 10.82 1.92 5.80
CA VAL A 130 10.42 3.14 5.09
C VAL A 130 10.93 3.18 3.65
N THR A 131 12.15 2.70 3.37
CA THR A 131 12.73 2.75 2.01
C THR A 131 12.05 1.77 1.06
N ALA A 132 11.71 0.57 1.52
CA ALA A 132 11.01 -0.43 0.72
C ALA A 132 9.52 -0.13 0.56
N SER A 133 8.94 0.63 1.48
CA SER A 133 7.51 0.94 1.52
C SER A 133 7.19 2.34 1.01
N GLN A 134 7.88 2.77 -0.03
CA GLN A 134 7.72 4.09 -0.62
C GLN A 134 6.26 4.37 -1.01
N GLY A 135 5.70 5.47 -0.53
CA GLY A 135 4.30 5.82 -0.73
C GLY A 135 3.30 5.17 0.24
N PHE A 136 3.76 4.24 1.12
CA PHE A 136 2.91 3.54 2.09
C PHE A 136 3.30 3.83 3.54
N ILE A 137 4.57 4.01 3.83
CA ILE A 137 5.11 4.25 5.17
C ILE A 137 6.13 5.37 5.08
N ASN A 138 5.96 6.41 5.89
CA ASN A 138 6.90 7.53 6.02
C ASN A 138 7.82 7.33 7.23
N GLY A 139 7.30 6.74 8.29
CA GLY A 139 8.04 6.49 9.52
C GLY A 139 7.89 5.08 10.05
N SER A 140 8.98 4.54 10.58
CA SER A 140 9.01 3.26 11.31
C SER A 140 9.77 3.43 12.60
N ALA A 141 9.22 2.93 13.69
CA ALA A 141 9.83 3.04 15.00
C ALA A 141 9.58 1.81 15.88
N ILE A 142 10.48 1.61 16.84
CA ILE A 142 10.23 0.78 18.00
C ILE A 142 10.42 1.64 19.25
N PHE A 143 9.36 1.83 20.02
CA PHE A 143 9.37 2.67 21.23
C PHE A 143 9.29 1.79 22.46
N TYR A 144 10.35 1.78 23.25
CA TYR A 144 10.40 0.98 24.48
C TYR A 144 9.71 1.70 25.65
N ASP A 145 9.08 0.94 26.53
CA ASP A 145 8.58 1.45 27.79
C ASP A 145 9.72 1.79 28.75
N ASN A 146 9.37 2.48 29.82
CA ASN A 146 10.31 2.97 30.81
C ASN A 146 11.19 1.82 31.37
N HIS A 147 12.50 1.99 31.26
CA HIS A 147 13.49 1.01 31.70
C HIS A 147 13.34 -0.39 31.09
N CYS A 148 12.87 -0.49 29.84
CA CYS A 148 12.74 -1.75 29.10
C CYS A 148 13.83 -1.97 28.06
N TYR A 149 14.66 -0.97 27.76
CA TYR A 149 15.79 -1.12 26.84
C TYR A 149 17.11 -1.25 27.58
N TYR A 150 17.94 -2.18 27.17
CA TYR A 150 19.23 -2.54 27.76
C TYR A 150 20.37 -2.21 26.77
N PRO A 151 20.98 -1.03 26.81
CA PRO A 151 21.95 -0.59 25.81
C PRO A 151 23.24 -1.45 25.82
N ASN A 152 23.66 -1.95 26.99
CA ASN A 152 24.91 -2.70 27.16
C ASN A 152 24.68 -4.21 27.30
N TRP A 153 23.60 -4.74 26.72
CA TRP A 153 23.24 -6.16 26.80
C TRP A 153 24.37 -7.11 26.35
N TYR A 154 25.24 -6.64 25.46
CA TYR A 154 26.37 -7.39 24.89
C TYR A 154 27.58 -7.52 25.85
N ASN A 155 27.64 -6.71 26.91
CA ASN A 155 28.73 -6.69 27.84
C ASN A 155 28.44 -7.60 29.06
N LYS A 156 29.02 -8.79 29.08
CA LYS A 156 28.78 -9.76 30.16
C LYS A 156 29.40 -9.37 31.50
N ILE A 157 30.33 -8.42 31.52
CA ILE A 157 31.15 -8.11 32.71
C ILE A 157 30.59 -6.88 33.41
N LEU A 158 30.24 -5.85 32.69
CA LEU A 158 29.82 -4.57 33.24
C LEU A 158 28.54 -4.07 32.59
N ASP A 159 27.62 -3.55 33.39
CA ASP A 159 26.44 -2.75 32.97
C ASP A 159 25.44 -3.44 32.05
N PHE A 160 25.52 -4.75 31.81
CA PHE A 160 24.60 -5.48 30.93
C PHE A 160 23.13 -5.42 31.40
N ASN A 161 22.89 -5.18 32.69
CA ASN A 161 21.57 -5.08 33.30
C ASN A 161 21.08 -3.66 33.49
N LYS A 162 21.88 -2.66 33.14
CA LYS A 162 21.46 -1.25 33.17
C LYS A 162 20.49 -0.94 32.01
N THR A 163 19.52 -0.12 32.33
CA THR A 163 18.47 0.30 31.40
C THR A 163 18.52 1.80 31.18
N THR A 164 18.02 2.22 30.03
CA THR A 164 17.74 3.65 29.79
C THR A 164 16.33 4.00 30.22
N PRO A 165 16.07 5.24 30.63
CA PRO A 165 14.71 5.69 30.99
C PRO A 165 13.70 5.47 29.86
N LEU A 166 14.02 5.87 28.64
CA LEU A 166 13.27 5.61 27.42
C LEU A 166 14.26 5.46 26.26
N PHE A 167 13.90 4.62 25.31
CA PHE A 167 14.62 4.44 24.05
C PHE A 167 13.61 4.25 22.92
N GLY A 168 13.70 5.09 21.89
CA GLY A 168 12.72 5.09 20.81
C GLY A 168 13.33 5.43 19.45
N PRO A 169 14.09 4.49 18.85
CA PRO A 169 14.64 4.69 17.51
C PRO A 169 13.51 4.77 16.50
N ARG A 170 13.48 5.85 15.73
CA ARG A 170 12.53 6.09 14.65
C ARG A 170 13.26 6.53 13.40
N ALA A 171 13.00 5.84 12.32
CA ALA A 171 13.37 6.24 10.98
C ALA A 171 12.24 7.08 10.37
N TRP A 172 12.58 8.17 9.71
CA TRP A 172 11.64 9.04 9.04
C TRP A 172 12.16 9.41 7.66
N ARG A 173 11.28 9.36 6.66
CA ARG A 173 11.56 9.77 5.30
C ARG A 173 10.58 10.84 4.87
N GLU A 174 11.11 11.95 4.40
CA GLU A 174 10.31 12.95 3.70
C GLU A 174 10.14 12.54 2.24
N ASP A 175 8.91 12.54 1.76
CA ASP A 175 8.61 12.35 0.35
C ASP A 175 8.31 13.69 -0.29
N ASP A 176 9.19 14.17 -1.15
CA ASP A 176 8.95 15.32 -1.98
C ASP A 176 8.46 14.89 -3.37
N TYR A 177 7.18 15.09 -3.63
CA TYR A 177 6.59 14.81 -4.94
C TYR A 177 7.09 15.74 -6.06
N ALA A 178 7.80 16.79 -5.72
CA ALA A 178 8.30 17.79 -6.66
C ALA A 178 9.72 17.51 -7.18
N GLU A 179 10.41 16.52 -6.65
CA GLU A 179 11.84 16.30 -6.91
C GLU A 179 12.18 15.63 -8.25
N THR A 180 11.22 15.29 -9.06
CA THR A 180 11.48 14.64 -10.38
C THR A 180 12.33 15.49 -11.33
N THR A 181 12.65 16.72 -10.98
CA THR A 181 13.39 17.67 -11.85
C THR A 181 14.71 18.18 -11.27
N ASN A 182 15.08 17.81 -10.05
CA ASN A 182 16.26 18.39 -9.41
C ASN A 182 17.41 17.38 -9.33
N TYR A 183 18.09 17.17 -10.46
CA TYR A 183 19.27 16.28 -10.58
C TYR A 183 20.48 16.70 -9.75
N LEU A 184 20.47 17.89 -9.13
CA LEU A 184 21.58 18.43 -8.37
C LEU A 184 21.48 18.20 -6.85
N ARG A 185 20.34 17.72 -6.37
CA ARG A 185 20.14 17.35 -4.96
C ARG A 185 19.85 15.86 -4.85
N GLU A 186 20.40 15.24 -3.82
CA GLU A 186 20.00 13.90 -3.42
C GLU A 186 18.50 13.89 -3.15
N PRO A 187 17.71 13.00 -3.82
CA PRO A 187 16.27 12.98 -3.64
C PRO A 187 15.90 12.74 -2.18
N THR A 188 15.02 13.55 -1.58
CA THR A 188 14.61 13.40 -0.17
C THR A 188 13.98 12.06 0.11
N ASN A 189 13.27 11.48 -0.87
CA ASN A 189 12.65 10.16 -0.76
C ASN A 189 13.65 9.00 -0.64
N ARG A 190 14.94 9.25 -0.87
CA ARG A 190 16.04 8.28 -0.70
C ARG A 190 16.84 8.51 0.56
N THR A 191 16.55 9.57 1.28
CA THR A 191 17.21 9.92 2.53
C THR A 191 16.29 9.61 3.70
N VAL A 192 16.80 8.89 4.67
CA VAL A 192 16.09 8.50 5.89
C VAL A 192 16.84 9.05 7.08
N ASP A 193 16.21 9.91 7.85
CA ASP A 193 16.72 10.41 9.11
C ASP A 193 16.30 9.47 10.24
N ILE A 194 17.25 9.13 11.12
CA ILE A 194 17.01 8.22 12.24
C ILE A 194 17.37 8.90 13.54
N HIS A 195 16.40 9.00 14.44
CA HIS A 195 16.54 9.63 15.75
C HIS A 195 16.10 8.68 16.86
N ASP A 196 16.76 8.79 17.99
CA ASP A 196 16.28 8.24 19.26
C ASP A 196 15.41 9.27 19.98
N TYR A 197 14.10 9.12 19.88
CA TYR A 197 13.16 10.00 20.57
C TYR A 197 13.03 9.77 22.08
N GLY A 198 13.70 8.75 22.63
CA GLY A 198 13.83 8.56 24.06
C GLY A 198 14.61 9.68 24.75
N THR A 199 15.47 10.38 24.00
CA THR A 199 16.21 11.53 24.51
C THR A 199 15.36 12.79 24.68
N GLY A 200 14.17 12.85 24.06
CA GLY A 200 13.30 14.00 24.08
C GLY A 200 13.86 15.23 23.36
N TRP A 201 13.28 16.38 23.65
CA TRP A 201 13.57 17.65 22.97
C TRP A 201 14.99 18.21 23.22
N ASN A 202 15.54 17.94 24.40
CA ASN A 202 16.82 18.49 24.82
C ASN A 202 17.98 17.56 24.55
N SER A 203 17.78 16.52 23.76
CA SER A 203 18.76 15.45 23.51
C SER A 203 19.26 14.78 24.78
N ASN A 204 18.49 14.84 25.85
CA ASN A 204 18.76 14.19 27.13
C ASN A 204 17.72 13.10 27.38
N TYR A 205 18.15 11.95 27.87
CA TYR A 205 17.22 10.88 28.22
C TYR A 205 16.24 11.34 29.30
N SER A 206 14.96 11.13 29.00
CA SER A 206 13.84 11.55 29.84
C SER A 206 12.82 10.42 29.94
N SER A 207 12.28 10.24 31.15
CA SER A 207 11.19 9.29 31.36
C SER A 207 9.84 9.75 30.75
N GLN A 208 9.79 10.90 30.10
CA GLN A 208 8.56 11.48 29.57
C GLN A 208 8.58 11.73 28.04
N ALA A 209 9.72 11.51 27.36
CA ALA A 209 9.98 11.99 25.99
C ALA A 209 8.85 11.76 24.98
N TYR A 210 8.26 10.57 24.91
CA TYR A 210 7.15 10.27 23.98
C TYR A 210 5.88 9.74 24.66
N LYS A 211 5.78 9.83 25.98
CA LYS A 211 4.59 9.36 26.72
C LYS A 211 3.32 10.15 26.41
N THR A 212 3.46 11.35 25.87
CA THR A 212 2.34 12.18 25.41
C THR A 212 1.83 11.84 24.02
N ALA A 213 2.54 10.97 23.27
CA ALA A 213 2.13 10.56 21.94
C ALA A 213 0.79 9.79 21.98
N PRO A 214 -0.11 10.00 21.00
CA PRO A 214 -1.44 9.37 21.00
C PRO A 214 -1.43 7.83 21.01
N TRP A 215 -0.41 7.21 20.41
CA TRP A 215 -0.26 5.75 20.39
C TRP A 215 0.21 5.17 21.72
N TYR A 216 0.88 5.95 22.60
CA TYR A 216 1.47 5.42 23.84
C TYR A 216 0.41 4.80 24.77
N PRO A 217 -0.68 5.50 25.14
CA PRO A 217 -1.69 4.95 26.04
C PRO A 217 -2.50 3.78 25.47
N LEU A 218 -2.38 3.49 24.18
CA LEU A 218 -3.05 2.35 23.57
C LEU A 218 -2.44 1.02 24.04
N TRP A 219 -1.15 1.03 24.41
CA TRP A 219 -0.39 -0.16 24.77
C TRP A 219 0.42 -0.05 26.06
N LEU A 220 0.84 1.17 26.44
CA LEU A 220 1.80 1.42 27.51
C LEU A 220 1.27 2.44 28.54
N PRO A 221 1.72 2.41 29.79
CA PRO A 221 2.54 1.33 30.36
C PRO A 221 1.68 0.07 30.58
N ASP A 222 2.26 -1.10 30.40
CA ASP A 222 1.61 -2.35 30.76
C ASP A 222 1.76 -2.57 32.27
N LEU A 223 0.81 -2.02 33.03
CA LEU A 223 0.79 -2.08 34.49
C LEU A 223 0.24 -3.41 35.01
N THR A 224 -0.56 -4.09 34.23
CA THR A 224 -1.32 -5.25 34.70
C THR A 224 -0.55 -6.56 34.44
N GLY A 225 0.32 -6.60 33.43
CA GLY A 225 0.90 -7.83 32.94
C GLY A 225 -0.18 -8.86 32.63
N ASN A 226 -1.32 -8.38 32.13
CA ASN A 226 -2.46 -9.24 31.85
C ASN A 226 -2.15 -10.15 30.68
N GLN A 227 -1.78 -11.39 31.00
CA GLN A 227 -1.44 -12.41 29.99
C GLN A 227 -2.64 -12.80 29.14
N ASP A 228 -3.86 -12.56 29.60
CA ASP A 228 -5.09 -12.95 28.92
C ASP A 228 -5.32 -12.16 27.61
N SER A 229 -4.71 -10.97 27.50
CA SER A 229 -4.73 -10.17 26.27
C SER A 229 -3.66 -10.56 25.25
N LEU A 230 -2.68 -11.39 25.64
CA LEU A 230 -1.58 -11.80 24.78
C LEU A 230 -1.81 -13.20 24.20
N THR A 231 -1.47 -13.39 22.94
CA THR A 231 -1.61 -14.70 22.30
C THR A 231 -0.31 -15.46 22.36
N LYS A 232 -0.40 -16.73 22.78
CA LYS A 232 0.72 -17.66 22.71
C LYS A 232 0.79 -18.25 21.31
N PHE A 233 1.82 -17.91 20.59
CA PHE A 233 2.14 -18.49 19.29
C PHE A 233 3.13 -19.64 19.46
N THR A 234 2.97 -20.65 18.62
CA THR A 234 3.94 -21.74 18.53
C THR A 234 4.31 -21.93 17.07
N TYR A 235 5.58 -21.93 16.77
CA TYR A 235 6.07 -22.32 15.46
C TYR A 235 7.04 -23.48 15.60
N ALA A 236 7.21 -24.23 14.54
CA ALA A 236 8.09 -25.39 14.54
C ALA A 236 9.29 -25.14 13.62
N VAL A 237 10.48 -25.27 14.14
CA VAL A 237 11.71 -25.18 13.34
C VAL A 237 12.19 -26.59 13.02
N GLY A 238 12.37 -26.87 11.73
CA GLY A 238 12.95 -28.10 11.23
C GLY A 238 14.45 -28.15 11.51
N ILE A 239 14.86 -29.07 12.33
CA ILE A 239 16.26 -29.35 12.61
C ILE A 239 16.67 -30.58 11.79
N LYS A 240 17.80 -30.49 11.11
CA LYS A 240 18.39 -31.62 10.40
C LYS A 240 19.31 -32.39 11.30
N PHE A 241 19.07 -33.68 11.37
CA PHE A 241 20.00 -34.60 12.00
C PHE A 241 20.90 -35.24 10.93
N SER A 242 22.19 -35.24 11.20
CA SER A 242 23.17 -36.01 10.46
C SER A 242 23.35 -37.33 11.19
N ASN A 243 23.22 -38.46 10.50
CA ASN A 243 23.63 -39.75 11.06
C ASN A 243 25.15 -39.86 11.05
N GLU A 244 25.68 -40.95 11.64
CA GLU A 244 27.12 -41.23 11.73
C GLU A 244 27.83 -41.23 10.35
N THR A 245 27.11 -41.41 9.27
CA THR A 245 27.63 -41.38 7.90
C THR A 245 27.53 -39.99 7.24
N GLY A 246 27.08 -38.95 7.94
CA GLY A 246 26.90 -37.57 7.42
C GLY A 246 25.70 -37.42 6.47
N LYS A 247 24.85 -38.42 6.37
CA LYS A 247 23.57 -38.27 5.61
C LYS A 247 22.51 -37.63 6.47
N PHE A 248 21.89 -36.58 5.95
CA PHE A 248 20.74 -35.99 6.61
C PHE A 248 19.57 -36.98 6.58
N ILE A 249 19.07 -37.33 7.73
CA ILE A 249 17.84 -38.03 7.95
C ILE A 249 16.74 -36.99 8.16
N ASP A 250 15.48 -37.32 8.12
CA ASP A 250 14.34 -36.46 8.13
C ASP A 250 14.43 -35.24 9.08
N ASN A 251 13.74 -34.15 8.69
CA ASN A 251 13.62 -32.98 9.54
C ASN A 251 12.77 -33.32 10.77
N GLU A 252 13.31 -33.22 11.92
CA GLU A 252 12.54 -33.17 13.16
C GLU A 252 12.18 -31.73 13.47
N PHE A 253 10.91 -31.49 13.77
CA PHE A 253 10.42 -30.14 14.06
C PHE A 253 10.41 -29.94 15.58
N VAL A 254 11.09 -28.89 16.02
CA VAL A 254 11.10 -28.46 17.42
C VAL A 254 10.14 -27.28 17.55
N ALA A 255 9.12 -27.47 18.40
CA ALA A 255 8.14 -26.44 18.70
C ALA A 255 8.73 -25.35 19.60
N ILE A 256 8.60 -24.09 19.19
CA ILE A 256 9.10 -22.93 19.92
C ILE A 256 7.93 -22.00 20.23
N PRO A 257 7.50 -21.94 21.51
CA PRO A 257 6.44 -21.01 21.89
C PRO A 257 6.98 -19.62 22.21
N TYR A 258 6.20 -18.59 21.89
CA TYR A 258 6.41 -17.23 22.35
C TYR A 258 5.06 -16.49 22.47
N PHE A 259 5.02 -15.43 23.28
CA PHE A 259 3.87 -14.55 23.39
C PHE A 259 4.01 -13.39 22.39
N GLY A 260 2.97 -13.10 21.65
CA GLY A 260 2.94 -12.03 20.66
C GLY A 260 1.70 -11.16 20.79
N PRO A 261 1.47 -10.30 19.79
CA PRO A 261 0.29 -9.46 19.73
C PRO A 261 -1.00 -10.25 19.92
N PRO A 262 -2.07 -9.64 20.48
CA PRO A 262 -3.34 -10.33 20.65
C PRO A 262 -3.91 -10.81 19.31
N GLN A 263 -4.71 -11.87 19.35
CA GLN A 263 -5.50 -12.31 18.20
C GLN A 263 -6.95 -11.93 18.44
N PRO A 264 -7.60 -11.28 17.46
CA PRO A 264 -8.96 -10.83 17.62
C PRO A 264 -9.96 -12.01 17.65
N GLY A 265 -10.99 -11.86 18.44
CA GLY A 265 -12.15 -12.74 18.39
C GLY A 265 -12.98 -12.53 17.12
N ILE A 266 -13.78 -13.53 16.76
CA ILE A 266 -14.59 -13.52 15.51
C ILE A 266 -15.58 -12.32 15.46
N ASN A 267 -15.96 -11.79 16.61
CA ASN A 267 -16.97 -10.72 16.74
C ASN A 267 -16.41 -9.36 17.18
N ASP A 268 -15.11 -9.17 17.11
CA ASP A 268 -14.45 -7.97 17.61
C ASP A 268 -14.46 -6.84 16.58
N ASN A 269 -15.50 -6.02 16.63
CA ASN A 269 -15.74 -4.90 15.71
C ASN A 269 -15.42 -3.52 16.31
N GLU A 270 -15.05 -3.46 17.60
CA GLU A 270 -14.77 -2.20 18.26
C GLU A 270 -13.40 -1.66 17.88
N GLU A 271 -13.36 -0.37 17.63
CA GLU A 271 -12.11 0.34 17.35
C GLU A 271 -11.19 0.30 18.58
N ASN A 272 -9.94 -0.14 18.37
CA ASN A 272 -8.93 -0.28 19.44
C ASN A 272 -9.35 -1.19 20.61
N SER A 273 -10.19 -2.18 20.35
CA SER A 273 -10.46 -3.24 21.31
C SER A 273 -9.16 -3.87 21.86
N PRO A 274 -9.14 -4.31 23.13
CA PRO A 274 -7.97 -4.97 23.71
C PRO A 274 -7.47 -6.20 22.93
N SER A 275 -8.36 -6.87 22.21
CA SER A 275 -8.07 -8.06 21.42
C SER A 275 -7.50 -7.76 20.03
N LEU A 276 -7.51 -6.51 19.57
CA LEU A 276 -6.94 -6.19 18.25
C LEU A 276 -5.42 -6.16 18.30
N PRO A 277 -4.75 -6.82 17.33
CA PRO A 277 -3.28 -6.89 17.28
C PRO A 277 -2.62 -5.57 16.88
N VAL A 278 -3.33 -4.73 16.15
CA VAL A 278 -2.86 -3.41 15.71
C VAL A 278 -3.90 -2.37 16.06
N LYS A 279 -3.47 -1.31 16.72
CA LYS A 279 -4.31 -0.18 17.08
C LYS A 279 -3.87 1.06 16.31
N TRP A 280 -4.85 1.89 16.00
CA TRP A 280 -4.68 3.08 15.17
C TRP A 280 -4.88 4.34 15.99
N THR A 281 -4.07 5.34 15.74
CA THR A 281 -4.32 6.69 16.24
C THR A 281 -5.33 7.42 15.37
N LYS A 282 -5.98 8.44 15.93
CA LYS A 282 -6.56 9.51 15.11
C LYS A 282 -5.43 10.20 14.34
N PRO A 283 -5.70 10.87 13.21
CA PRO A 283 -4.72 11.73 12.62
C PRO A 283 -4.32 12.82 13.59
N TYR A 284 -3.04 13.05 13.77
CA TYR A 284 -2.52 14.06 14.70
C TYR A 284 -1.28 14.75 14.16
N PHE A 285 -1.02 15.95 14.65
CA PHE A 285 0.20 16.66 14.35
C PHE A 285 1.33 16.17 15.26
N ASP A 286 2.37 15.59 14.66
CA ASP A 286 3.50 14.96 15.38
C ASP A 286 4.53 16.02 15.80
N CYS A 287 4.12 16.85 16.72
CA CYS A 287 4.80 18.05 17.19
C CYS A 287 6.20 17.74 17.75
N GLY A 288 7.22 18.30 17.10
CA GLY A 288 8.61 18.19 17.51
C GLY A 288 9.29 16.88 17.19
N ARG A 289 8.66 16.06 16.40
CA ARG A 289 9.27 14.87 15.82
C ARG A 289 9.31 15.01 14.30
N SER A 290 8.28 14.56 13.58
CA SER A 290 8.22 14.80 12.14
C SER A 290 7.67 16.19 11.76
N ASN A 291 6.96 16.85 12.68
CA ASN A 291 6.25 18.13 12.43
C ASN A 291 5.28 18.04 11.24
N LYS A 292 4.66 16.87 11.07
CA LYS A 292 3.69 16.56 10.02
C LYS A 292 2.39 16.05 10.63
N TRP A 293 1.31 16.16 9.89
CA TRP A 293 0.08 15.46 10.19
C TRP A 293 0.24 14.00 9.80
N ILE A 294 0.11 13.09 10.75
CA ILE A 294 0.35 11.66 10.56
C ILE A 294 -0.76 10.80 11.16
N VAL A 295 -0.81 9.57 10.66
CA VAL A 295 -1.59 8.47 11.26
C VAL A 295 -0.61 7.37 11.61
N THR A 296 -0.75 6.82 12.81
CA THR A 296 0.13 5.76 13.31
C THR A 296 -0.64 4.46 13.48
N ALA A 297 -0.13 3.38 12.89
CA ALA A 297 -0.51 2.01 13.21
C ALA A 297 0.50 1.44 14.22
N SER A 298 0.02 0.88 15.32
CA SER A 298 0.90 0.41 16.40
C SER A 298 0.54 -1.00 16.88
N ALA A 299 1.57 -1.80 17.14
CA ALA A 299 1.43 -3.17 17.62
C ALA A 299 2.37 -3.44 18.81
N PRO A 300 1.99 -4.26 19.80
CA PRO A 300 2.77 -4.47 21.00
C PRO A 300 3.91 -5.45 20.78
N VAL A 301 5.06 -5.13 21.31
CA VAL A 301 6.23 -6.02 21.40
C VAL A 301 6.29 -6.60 22.81
N VAL A 302 6.36 -7.92 22.89
CA VAL A 302 6.24 -8.66 24.15
C VAL A 302 7.55 -9.31 24.53
N GLU A 303 7.94 -9.19 25.79
CA GLU A 303 9.10 -9.85 26.37
C GLU A 303 8.78 -10.38 27.77
N TYR A 304 9.56 -11.37 28.24
CA TYR A 304 9.49 -11.83 29.61
C TYR A 304 10.23 -10.88 30.56
N MET A 305 9.51 -10.28 31.49
CA MET A 305 10.05 -9.37 32.48
C MET A 305 9.92 -9.92 33.90
N PRO A 306 10.88 -9.69 34.77
CA PRO A 306 12.17 -9.01 34.58
C PRO A 306 13.14 -9.84 33.75
N ARG A 307 13.87 -9.20 32.85
CA ARG A 307 14.74 -9.88 31.89
C ARG A 307 15.84 -10.71 32.50
N TYR A 308 16.52 -10.16 33.51
CA TYR A 308 17.67 -10.76 34.19
C TYR A 308 17.35 -11.29 35.59
N SER A 309 16.18 -11.86 35.79
CA SER A 309 15.85 -12.49 37.06
C SER A 309 16.45 -13.87 37.17
N ASP A 310 17.02 -14.20 38.35
CA ASP A 310 17.47 -15.54 38.69
C ASP A 310 16.31 -16.51 38.87
N PHE A 311 15.13 -15.99 39.12
CA PHE A 311 13.93 -16.76 39.35
C PHE A 311 13.07 -16.77 38.08
N ILE A 312 13.24 -17.77 37.24
CA ILE A 312 12.49 -17.91 35.97
C ILE A 312 10.98 -17.89 36.21
N HIS A 313 10.49 -18.43 37.32
CA HIS A 313 9.07 -18.47 37.67
C HIS A 313 8.44 -17.08 37.95
N LEU A 314 9.27 -16.06 38.21
CA LEU A 314 8.81 -14.67 38.38
C LEU A 314 8.71 -13.92 37.08
N ARG A 315 9.26 -14.46 36.00
CA ARG A 315 9.17 -13.80 34.67
C ARG A 315 7.78 -13.96 34.09
N ARG A 316 7.22 -12.84 33.69
CA ARG A 316 5.91 -12.81 33.03
C ARG A 316 6.01 -12.09 31.69
N PRO A 317 5.26 -12.53 30.66
CA PRO A 317 5.18 -11.79 29.41
C PRO A 317 4.51 -10.44 29.65
N ARG A 318 5.15 -9.39 29.18
CA ARG A 318 4.65 -8.00 29.27
C ARG A 318 4.93 -7.29 27.96
N THR A 319 4.09 -6.32 27.62
CA THR A 319 4.39 -5.37 26.56
C THR A 319 5.52 -4.46 27.01
N VAL A 320 6.66 -4.57 26.34
CA VAL A 320 7.89 -3.81 26.69
C VAL A 320 8.18 -2.69 25.70
N ALA A 321 7.62 -2.79 24.51
CA ALA A 321 7.78 -1.79 23.46
C ALA A 321 6.58 -1.81 22.50
N VAL A 322 6.54 -0.82 21.64
CA VAL A 322 5.52 -0.68 20.60
C VAL A 322 6.21 -0.52 19.26
N SER A 323 5.85 -1.37 18.31
CA SER A 323 6.17 -1.16 16.90
C SER A 323 5.17 -0.16 16.32
N ALA A 324 5.65 0.93 15.77
CA ALA A 324 4.83 2.01 15.23
C ALA A 324 5.20 2.30 13.77
N MET A 325 4.19 2.33 12.90
CA MET A 325 4.32 2.70 11.50
C MET A 325 3.52 3.96 11.25
N ASP A 326 4.13 4.94 10.63
CA ASP A 326 3.54 6.26 10.38
C ASP A 326 3.36 6.51 8.88
N ILE A 327 2.25 7.14 8.53
CA ILE A 327 2.01 7.68 7.19
C ILE A 327 1.59 9.15 7.29
N GLU A 328 2.08 9.99 6.38
CA GLU A 328 1.60 11.37 6.26
C GLU A 328 0.12 11.38 5.85
N PHE A 329 -0.69 12.17 6.55
CA PHE A 329 -2.13 12.27 6.30
C PHE A 329 -2.43 12.73 4.87
N GLU A 330 -1.62 13.60 4.29
CA GLU A 330 -1.78 14.09 2.92
C GLU A 330 -1.69 13.00 1.85
N ARG A 331 -1.14 11.84 2.21
CA ARG A 331 -1.00 10.69 1.31
C ARG A 331 -2.20 9.75 1.31
N ILE A 332 -3.05 9.86 2.32
CA ILE A 332 -4.20 8.98 2.47
C ILE A 332 -5.29 9.44 1.52
N ASP A 333 -5.74 8.54 0.65
CA ASP A 333 -6.87 8.82 -0.24
C ASP A 333 -8.14 9.06 0.58
N ILE A 334 -8.83 10.13 0.28
CA ILE A 334 -10.15 10.41 0.84
C ILE A 334 -11.24 9.96 -0.13
N ASN A 335 -12.40 9.63 0.40
CA ASN A 335 -13.59 9.34 -0.40
C ASN A 335 -14.62 10.47 -0.22
N PRO A 336 -14.69 11.43 -1.14
CA PRO A 336 -15.64 12.55 -1.07
C PRO A 336 -17.04 12.19 -1.54
N CYS A 337 -17.25 10.98 -2.07
CA CYS A 337 -18.57 10.55 -2.55
C CYS A 337 -19.57 10.41 -1.40
N PRO A 338 -20.88 10.59 -1.66
CA PRO A 338 -21.93 10.33 -0.69
C PRO A 338 -21.90 8.90 -0.15
N ILE A 339 -22.45 8.69 1.03
CA ILE A 339 -22.61 7.36 1.62
C ILE A 339 -23.47 6.51 0.67
N SER A 340 -22.95 5.37 0.26
CA SER A 340 -23.56 4.45 -0.70
C SER A 340 -22.91 3.07 -0.55
N ASP A 341 -23.36 2.09 -1.34
CA ASP A 341 -22.71 0.76 -1.39
C ASP A 341 -21.20 0.82 -1.68
N GLY A 342 -20.76 1.83 -2.44
CA GLY A 342 -19.33 2.11 -2.69
C GLY A 342 -18.62 2.88 -1.57
N ASN A 343 -19.37 3.42 -0.60
CA ASN A 343 -18.86 4.20 0.53
C ASN A 343 -19.74 3.96 1.78
N PRO A 344 -19.81 2.71 2.28
CA PRO A 344 -20.79 2.32 3.30
C PRO A 344 -20.43 2.78 4.72
N GLU A 345 -19.21 3.25 4.96
CA GLU A 345 -18.73 3.59 6.31
C GLU A 345 -18.89 5.05 6.65
N PRO A 346 -19.00 5.40 7.93
CA PRO A 346 -18.92 6.78 8.37
C PRO A 346 -17.63 7.41 7.87
N ASN A 347 -17.76 8.48 7.09
CA ASN A 347 -16.66 9.16 6.45
C ASN A 347 -16.86 10.67 6.60
N TYR A 348 -15.88 11.34 7.18
CA TYR A 348 -15.92 12.78 7.42
C TYR A 348 -16.07 13.61 6.15
N PHE A 349 -15.54 13.11 5.04
CA PHE A 349 -15.57 13.76 3.72
C PHE A 349 -16.75 13.33 2.84
N ALA A 350 -17.61 12.44 3.33
CA ALA A 350 -18.74 11.95 2.55
C ALA A 350 -19.67 13.10 2.15
N GLY A 351 -19.99 13.17 0.86
CA GLY A 351 -20.86 14.21 0.30
C GLY A 351 -20.16 15.53 -0.02
N THR A 352 -18.83 15.64 0.14
CA THR A 352 -18.07 16.81 -0.31
C THR A 352 -17.80 16.81 -1.82
N ALA A 353 -18.08 15.71 -2.52
CA ALA A 353 -18.05 15.66 -3.98
C ALA A 353 -19.21 16.48 -4.59
N ARG A 354 -18.92 17.19 -5.65
CA ARG A 354 -19.85 18.13 -6.32
C ARG A 354 -20.51 17.53 -7.57
N CYS A 355 -20.90 16.27 -7.50
CA CYS A 355 -21.62 15.61 -8.59
C CYS A 355 -23.07 16.12 -8.71
N LYS A 356 -23.52 16.38 -9.92
CA LYS A 356 -24.92 16.74 -10.19
C LYS A 356 -25.86 15.54 -9.99
N PRO A 357 -27.16 15.79 -9.75
CA PRO A 357 -28.15 14.72 -9.54
C PRO A 357 -28.26 13.70 -10.67
N SER A 358 -27.95 14.11 -11.92
CA SER A 358 -27.92 13.23 -13.10
C SER A 358 -26.70 12.33 -13.18
N THR A 359 -25.74 12.47 -12.24
CA THR A 359 -24.50 11.72 -12.20
C THR A 359 -24.32 10.92 -10.92
N MET A 360 -23.48 9.90 -10.98
CA MET A 360 -22.99 9.13 -9.81
C MET A 360 -21.54 9.50 -9.53
N CYS A 361 -21.20 9.56 -8.26
CA CYS A 361 -19.84 9.82 -7.82
C CYS A 361 -19.02 8.53 -7.76
N GLU A 362 -17.83 8.55 -8.35
CA GLU A 362 -16.83 7.49 -8.23
C GLU A 362 -15.50 8.09 -7.77
N VAL A 363 -14.86 7.43 -6.82
CA VAL A 363 -13.55 7.85 -6.29
C VAL A 363 -12.43 7.57 -7.28
N ILE A 364 -11.47 8.49 -7.37
CA ILE A 364 -10.22 8.29 -8.09
C ILE A 364 -9.12 7.98 -7.07
N HIS A 365 -8.59 6.76 -7.16
CA HIS A 365 -7.56 6.28 -6.24
C HIS A 365 -6.17 6.84 -6.55
N GLY A 366 -5.35 7.01 -5.50
CA GLY A 366 -4.01 7.55 -5.59
C GLY A 366 -3.99 9.07 -5.70
N PHE A 367 -5.08 9.73 -5.32
CA PHE A 367 -5.18 11.19 -5.33
C PHE A 367 -4.65 11.81 -4.03
N GLY A 368 -4.61 11.04 -2.95
CA GLY A 368 -4.26 11.51 -1.60
C GLY A 368 -5.32 12.45 -1.03
N PHE A 369 -4.96 13.18 0.02
CA PHE A 369 -5.82 14.20 0.61
C PHE A 369 -5.84 15.46 -0.27
N ARG A 370 -6.65 15.41 -1.31
CA ARG A 370 -6.83 16.54 -2.25
C ARG A 370 -8.26 16.64 -2.70
N ARG A 371 -8.73 17.88 -2.82
CA ARG A 371 -10.05 18.16 -3.39
C ARG A 371 -10.08 17.77 -4.88
N GLY A 372 -11.16 17.17 -5.34
CA GLY A 372 -11.31 16.73 -6.73
C GLY A 372 -10.84 15.29 -7.03
N GLY A 373 -10.53 14.48 -6.00
CA GLY A 373 -10.18 13.06 -6.13
C GLY A 373 -11.37 12.16 -6.50
N TYR A 374 -12.28 12.63 -7.34
CA TYR A 374 -13.47 11.90 -7.77
C TYR A 374 -13.81 12.18 -9.24
N GLN A 375 -14.69 11.39 -9.78
CA GLN A 375 -15.32 11.63 -11.09
C GLN A 375 -16.82 11.42 -11.00
N CYS A 376 -17.57 12.20 -11.78
CA CYS A 376 -19.02 12.08 -11.88
C CYS A 376 -19.37 11.36 -13.18
N VAL A 377 -19.96 10.18 -13.06
CA VAL A 377 -20.37 9.32 -14.17
C VAL A 377 -21.88 9.45 -14.37
N CYS A 378 -22.35 9.53 -15.60
CA CYS A 378 -23.78 9.59 -15.86
C CYS A 378 -24.54 8.40 -15.27
N LYS A 379 -25.66 8.66 -14.60
CA LYS A 379 -26.57 7.64 -14.13
C LYS A 379 -27.17 6.85 -15.30
N PRO A 380 -27.61 5.62 -15.10
CA PRO A 380 -28.40 4.88 -16.09
C PRO A 380 -29.60 5.71 -16.59
N GLY A 381 -29.80 5.74 -17.89
CA GLY A 381 -30.84 6.57 -18.51
C GLY A 381 -30.41 8.01 -18.81
N TYR A 382 -29.17 8.36 -18.47
CA TYR A 382 -28.54 9.63 -18.81
C TYR A 382 -27.31 9.40 -19.69
N TYR A 383 -26.92 10.43 -20.46
CA TYR A 383 -25.74 10.35 -21.32
C TYR A 383 -24.93 11.63 -21.22
N TYR A 384 -23.63 11.54 -21.55
CA TYR A 384 -22.77 12.72 -21.61
C TYR A 384 -23.18 13.61 -22.80
N PRO A 385 -23.20 14.91 -22.60
CA PRO A 385 -23.40 15.81 -23.72
C PRO A 385 -22.40 15.51 -24.83
N TRP A 386 -22.82 15.66 -26.10
CA TRP A 386 -22.03 15.32 -27.28
C TRP A 386 -20.68 16.05 -27.40
N TRP A 387 -20.53 17.14 -26.65
CA TRP A 387 -19.28 17.91 -26.58
C TRP A 387 -18.34 17.44 -25.47
N HIS A 388 -18.71 16.44 -24.69
CA HIS A 388 -17.92 15.93 -23.55
C HIS A 388 -17.72 14.43 -23.66
N ASP A 389 -16.44 14.03 -23.79
CA ASP A 389 -16.07 12.64 -23.98
C ASP A 389 -15.74 12.00 -22.61
N GLY A 390 -16.73 11.42 -21.92
CA GLY A 390 -16.51 10.62 -20.73
C GLY A 390 -16.83 11.30 -19.40
N PRO A 391 -16.38 10.73 -18.26
CA PRO A 391 -16.77 11.21 -16.94
C PRO A 391 -16.29 12.65 -16.68
N PHE A 392 -17.11 13.43 -15.97
CA PHE A 392 -16.70 14.73 -15.48
C PHE A 392 -15.71 14.55 -14.32
N LEU A 393 -14.52 15.10 -14.48
CA LEU A 393 -13.46 14.99 -13.49
C LEU A 393 -13.73 15.93 -12.32
N GLY A 394 -13.61 15.41 -11.08
CA GLY A 394 -13.76 16.23 -9.90
C GLY A 394 -12.81 17.42 -9.89
N LEU A 395 -11.60 17.27 -10.39
CA LEU A 395 -10.66 18.37 -10.50
C LEU A 395 -11.17 19.51 -11.41
N GLU A 396 -11.82 19.19 -12.52
CA GLU A 396 -12.43 20.17 -13.43
C GLU A 396 -13.63 20.83 -12.78
N ILE A 397 -14.46 20.05 -12.08
CA ILE A 397 -15.61 20.56 -11.33
C ILE A 397 -15.17 21.54 -10.25
N GLU A 398 -14.16 21.18 -9.48
CA GLU A 398 -13.64 22.00 -8.38
C GLU A 398 -12.93 23.28 -8.86
N GLN A 399 -12.48 23.32 -10.11
CA GLN A 399 -11.86 24.50 -10.73
C GLN A 399 -12.84 25.39 -11.49
N ALA A 400 -14.07 24.93 -11.69
CA ALA A 400 -15.09 25.65 -12.41
C ALA A 400 -15.57 26.88 -11.64
N THR A 401 -15.97 27.91 -12.37
CA THR A 401 -16.71 29.04 -11.78
C THR A 401 -18.13 28.61 -11.44
N GLY A 402 -18.84 29.32 -10.57
CA GLY A 402 -20.23 29.06 -10.24
C GLY A 402 -21.12 28.97 -11.48
N ALA A 403 -20.94 29.90 -12.43
CA ALA A 403 -21.72 29.92 -13.70
C ALA A 403 -21.41 28.70 -14.60
N GLU A 404 -20.16 28.26 -14.65
CA GLU A 404 -19.77 27.03 -15.38
C GLU A 404 -20.32 25.79 -14.71
N TYR A 405 -20.32 25.75 -13.37
CA TYR A 405 -20.89 24.64 -12.65
C TYR A 405 -22.42 24.58 -12.82
N ASP A 406 -23.11 25.70 -12.73
CA ASP A 406 -24.58 25.73 -12.82
C ASP A 406 -25.12 25.24 -14.18
N VAL A 407 -24.38 25.49 -15.26
CA VAL A 407 -24.76 25.11 -16.63
C VAL A 407 -24.07 23.86 -17.14
N GLY A 408 -22.90 23.53 -16.56
CA GLY A 408 -22.07 22.38 -16.97
C GLY A 408 -22.20 21.15 -16.05
N PHE A 409 -21.41 20.15 -16.36
CA PHE A 409 -21.23 18.92 -15.55
C PHE A 409 -22.52 18.12 -15.30
N GLU A 410 -23.49 18.25 -16.15
CA GLU A 410 -24.77 17.56 -16.08
C GLU A 410 -24.94 16.60 -17.25
N CYS A 411 -25.48 15.43 -16.96
CA CYS A 411 -25.83 14.44 -17.96
C CYS A 411 -27.25 14.71 -18.46
N LEU A 412 -27.44 14.58 -19.76
CA LEU A 412 -28.74 14.77 -20.42
C LEU A 412 -29.57 13.50 -20.31
N GLN A 413 -30.86 13.67 -20.12
CA GLN A 413 -31.79 12.54 -20.10
C GLN A 413 -32.03 12.01 -21.52
N VAL A 414 -32.28 10.74 -21.69
CA VAL A 414 -32.44 10.12 -23.02
C VAL A 414 -33.58 10.72 -23.83
N GLU A 415 -34.60 11.20 -23.17
CA GLU A 415 -35.74 11.87 -23.83
C GLU A 415 -35.35 13.19 -24.53
N GLU A 416 -34.33 13.88 -24.04
CA GLU A 416 -33.83 15.12 -24.64
C GLU A 416 -33.03 14.90 -25.94
N LEU A 417 -32.64 13.66 -26.23
CA LEU A 417 -32.01 13.28 -27.52
C LEU A 417 -32.96 13.42 -28.74
N MET A 418 -34.26 13.54 -28.53
CA MET A 418 -35.27 13.61 -29.57
C MET A 418 -35.52 15.04 -30.06
N VAL A 419 -34.86 16.04 -29.48
CA VAL A 419 -34.99 17.44 -29.96
C VAL A 419 -34.20 17.60 -31.24
N PRO A 420 -34.82 18.11 -32.30
CA PRO A 420 -34.12 18.34 -33.56
C PRO A 420 -32.90 19.27 -33.42
N PRO A 421 -31.83 19.03 -34.16
CA PRO A 421 -30.59 19.80 -34.06
C PRO A 421 -30.72 21.32 -34.28
N ASN A 422 -31.80 21.78 -34.85
CA ASN A 422 -32.04 23.20 -35.19
C ASN A 422 -32.50 24.06 -34.01
N GLU A 423 -32.83 23.44 -32.88
CA GLU A 423 -33.24 24.15 -31.65
C GLU A 423 -32.16 24.14 -30.53
N MET A 424 -31.00 23.56 -30.79
CA MET A 424 -29.91 23.62 -29.83
C MET A 424 -29.34 25.05 -29.76
N PRO A 425 -29.34 25.67 -28.58
CA PRO A 425 -28.66 26.94 -28.40
C PRO A 425 -27.17 26.79 -28.72
N SER A 426 -26.59 27.87 -29.19
CA SER A 426 -25.20 28.04 -29.66
C SER A 426 -24.06 27.52 -28.79
N PHE A 427 -24.09 26.25 -28.48
CA PHE A 427 -22.98 25.56 -27.76
C PHE A 427 -21.69 25.46 -28.60
N VAL A 428 -21.75 25.75 -29.90
CA VAL A 428 -20.56 25.82 -30.75
C VAL A 428 -19.59 26.92 -30.29
N GLU A 429 -20.07 27.99 -29.68
CA GLU A 429 -19.20 29.01 -29.08
C GLU A 429 -18.53 28.54 -27.79
N ARG A 430 -19.16 27.63 -27.03
CA ARG A 430 -18.53 27.07 -25.82
C ARG A 430 -17.46 26.05 -26.12
N LYS A 431 -17.59 25.24 -27.18
CA LYS A 431 -16.50 24.33 -27.57
C LYS A 431 -15.24 25.13 -27.94
N ARG A 432 -15.40 26.32 -28.54
CA ARG A 432 -14.26 27.23 -28.74
C ARG A 432 -13.71 27.81 -27.43
N ARG A 433 -14.56 28.11 -26.44
CA ARG A 433 -14.13 28.63 -25.16
C ARG A 433 -13.49 27.53 -24.28
N SER A 434 -14.05 26.34 -24.27
CA SER A 434 -13.45 25.17 -23.59
C SER A 434 -12.16 24.73 -24.29
N ALA A 435 -12.12 24.67 -25.60
CA ALA A 435 -10.89 24.45 -26.36
C ALA A 435 -9.87 25.58 -26.12
N SER A 436 -10.33 26.87 -26.08
CA SER A 436 -9.43 28.00 -25.78
C SER A 436 -8.94 28.02 -24.33
N LEU A 437 -9.68 27.45 -23.37
CA LEU A 437 -9.21 27.24 -21.99
C LEU A 437 -8.21 26.08 -21.92
N GLN A 438 -8.44 25.04 -22.70
CA GLN A 438 -7.52 23.92 -22.85
C GLN A 438 -6.27 24.33 -23.64
N ASP A 439 -6.43 25.15 -24.68
CA ASP A 439 -5.33 25.73 -25.45
C ASP A 439 -4.61 26.84 -24.67
N ARG A 440 -5.31 27.71 -23.94
CA ARG A 440 -4.68 28.66 -23.00
C ARG A 440 -3.98 27.96 -21.84
N PHE A 441 -4.45 26.80 -21.43
CA PHE A 441 -3.77 26.00 -20.42
C PHE A 441 -2.56 25.29 -21.04
N LEU A 442 -2.62 24.91 -22.32
CA LEU A 442 -1.50 24.36 -23.09
C LEU A 442 -0.52 25.45 -23.51
N ASP A 443 -0.97 26.64 -23.89
CA ASP A 443 -0.12 27.80 -24.22
C ASP A 443 0.59 28.39 -23.00
N LEU A 444 0.00 28.31 -21.82
CA LEU A 444 0.68 28.62 -20.54
C LEU A 444 1.76 27.58 -20.17
N ILE A 445 1.83 26.47 -20.93
CA ILE A 445 2.67 25.31 -20.69
C ILE A 445 3.72 25.11 -21.79
N SER A 446 3.57 25.73 -22.96
CA SER A 446 4.53 25.67 -24.04
C SER A 446 5.61 26.73 -23.84
N PRO A 447 6.91 26.42 -23.86
CA PRO A 447 7.93 27.45 -23.97
C PRO A 447 7.84 28.07 -25.35
N SER A 448 7.55 29.36 -25.41
CA SER A 448 7.74 30.11 -26.65
C SER A 448 9.23 30.23 -26.91
N ASP A 449 9.73 29.48 -27.87
CA ASP A 449 10.99 29.78 -28.52
C ASP A 449 10.83 31.06 -29.34
N SER A 450 11.19 32.17 -28.74
CA SER A 450 11.55 33.36 -29.49
C SER A 450 12.66 34.09 -28.71
N SER A 451 13.86 33.82 -29.16
CA SER A 451 15.06 34.55 -28.73
C SER A 451 15.05 35.96 -29.36
N PRO A 452 15.19 37.01 -28.57
CA PRO A 452 15.70 38.27 -29.10
C PRO A 452 17.22 38.32 -28.82
N ARG A 453 17.93 38.73 -29.88
CA ARG A 453 19.36 39.04 -29.88
C ARG A 453 19.66 40.09 -28.80
N VAL A 454 20.73 39.82 -28.07
CA VAL A 454 21.34 40.71 -27.08
C VAL A 454 22.25 41.71 -27.76
N ALA A 455 22.19 42.98 -27.40
CA ALA A 455 23.27 43.93 -27.44
C ALA A 455 23.63 44.31 -26.00
N PRO A 456 24.90 44.55 -25.68
CA PRO A 456 25.39 44.60 -24.33
C PRO A 456 25.39 46.03 -23.78
N THR A 457 25.05 46.22 -22.52
CA THR A 457 25.71 47.26 -21.62
C THR A 457 25.29 47.09 -20.16
N GLU A 458 26.35 47.13 -19.39
CA GLU A 458 26.59 47.71 -18.07
C GLU A 458 25.89 47.22 -16.78
N ALA A 459 26.75 47.03 -15.83
CA ALA A 459 26.57 46.65 -14.46
C ALA A 459 25.88 47.70 -13.61
N LEU A 460 25.00 47.25 -12.69
CA LEU A 460 24.81 47.85 -11.37
C LEU A 460 24.01 46.98 -10.39
N SER A 461 24.63 46.72 -9.28
CA SER A 461 24.18 46.41 -7.91
C SER A 461 23.21 45.27 -7.64
N ASP A 462 23.80 44.22 -7.07
CA ASP A 462 23.18 43.14 -6.30
C ASP A 462 22.55 43.68 -4.99
N SER A 463 21.24 43.49 -4.83
CA SER A 463 20.64 43.23 -3.51
C SER A 463 19.12 42.85 -3.51
N GLU A 464 18.41 43.01 -4.63
CA GLU A 464 16.97 42.70 -4.66
C GLU A 464 16.58 41.38 -5.39
N SER A 465 17.53 40.70 -5.99
CA SER A 465 17.25 39.54 -6.85
C SER A 465 16.97 38.23 -6.09
N THR A 466 17.36 38.14 -4.85
CA THR A 466 17.25 36.87 -4.07
C THR A 466 15.86 36.60 -3.52
N ARG A 467 15.07 37.62 -3.25
CA ARG A 467 13.70 37.42 -2.73
C ARG A 467 12.70 37.09 -3.82
N GLN A 468 12.90 37.56 -5.03
CA GLN A 468 12.03 37.30 -6.18
C GLN A 468 12.30 35.93 -6.80
N LYS A 469 13.57 35.46 -6.75
CA LYS A 469 13.93 34.10 -7.20
C LYS A 469 13.37 32.99 -6.30
N ARG A 470 13.21 33.24 -4.99
CA ARG A 470 12.59 32.26 -4.06
C ARG A 470 11.07 32.14 -4.28
N SER A 471 10.37 33.23 -4.64
CA SER A 471 8.92 33.18 -4.88
C SER A 471 8.57 32.51 -6.21
N THR A 472 9.35 32.74 -7.25
CA THR A 472 9.19 32.07 -8.54
C THR A 472 9.56 30.59 -8.49
N SER A 473 10.56 30.22 -7.71
CA SER A 473 10.90 28.80 -7.48
C SER A 473 9.78 28.03 -6.78
N ARG A 474 9.13 28.61 -5.76
CA ARG A 474 7.97 27.98 -5.09
C ARG A 474 6.74 27.85 -6.02
N LYS A 475 6.46 28.87 -6.86
CA LYS A 475 5.38 28.78 -7.86
C LYS A 475 5.66 27.73 -8.93
N MET A 476 6.91 27.61 -9.37
CA MET A 476 7.32 26.61 -10.35
C MET A 476 7.28 25.20 -9.79
N LYS A 477 7.73 25.01 -8.56
CA LYS A 477 7.62 23.70 -7.86
C LYS A 477 6.17 23.24 -7.70
N LYS A 478 5.24 24.14 -7.34
CA LYS A 478 3.81 23.82 -7.28
C LYS A 478 3.19 23.49 -8.64
N LEU A 479 3.67 24.09 -9.73
CA LEU A 479 3.21 23.80 -11.09
C LEU A 479 3.71 22.45 -11.61
N VAL A 480 4.94 22.07 -11.30
CA VAL A 480 5.53 20.78 -11.68
C VAL A 480 4.88 19.63 -10.92
N ALA A 481 4.59 19.80 -9.62
CA ALA A 481 3.82 18.81 -8.85
C ALA A 481 2.41 18.61 -9.40
N LYS A 482 1.74 19.69 -9.82
CA LYS A 482 0.45 19.59 -10.53
C LYS A 482 0.57 18.83 -11.86
N ARG A 483 1.64 19.01 -12.63
CA ARG A 483 1.88 18.28 -13.88
C ARG A 483 2.09 16.78 -13.68
N SER A 484 2.90 16.41 -12.71
CA SER A 484 3.17 15.01 -12.39
C SER A 484 1.90 14.29 -11.91
N ALA A 485 1.11 14.92 -11.05
CA ALA A 485 -0.18 14.37 -10.62
C ALA A 485 -1.17 14.21 -11.79
N ILE A 486 -1.28 15.21 -12.66
CA ILE A 486 -2.17 15.16 -13.82
C ILE A 486 -1.68 14.10 -14.83
N LYS A 487 -0.38 13.94 -15.03
CA LYS A 487 0.19 12.92 -15.92
C LYS A 487 -0.07 11.52 -15.36
N SER A 488 0.14 11.29 -14.07
CA SER A 488 -0.15 9.99 -13.44
C SER A 488 -1.66 9.67 -13.41
N ILE A 489 -2.51 10.68 -13.27
CA ILE A 489 -3.97 10.53 -13.37
C ILE A 489 -4.36 10.24 -14.82
N ARG A 490 -3.76 10.90 -15.78
CA ARG A 490 -4.02 10.68 -17.21
C ARG A 490 -3.57 9.30 -17.67
N GLU A 491 -2.46 8.82 -17.19
CA GLU A 491 -1.95 7.45 -17.43
C GLU A 491 -2.88 6.41 -16.81
N ARG A 492 -3.33 6.60 -15.56
CA ARG A 492 -4.30 5.71 -14.90
C ARG A 492 -5.71 5.78 -15.48
N MET A 493 -6.08 6.92 -16.10
CA MET A 493 -7.34 7.07 -16.84
C MET A 493 -7.26 6.54 -18.27
N GLN A 494 -6.10 6.60 -18.92
CA GLN A 494 -5.90 5.96 -20.21
C GLN A 494 -6.04 4.44 -20.10
N GLU A 495 -5.66 3.84 -18.96
CA GLU A 495 -5.92 2.42 -18.70
C GLU A 495 -7.43 2.10 -18.58
N ARG A 496 -8.27 3.05 -18.17
CA ARG A 496 -9.74 2.92 -18.18
C ARG A 496 -10.38 3.34 -19.52
N ARG A 497 -9.67 4.10 -20.36
CA ARG A 497 -10.21 4.70 -21.62
C ARG A 497 -10.12 3.82 -22.85
N PHE A 498 -9.72 2.58 -22.77
CA PHE A 498 -9.79 1.68 -23.91
C PHE A 498 -11.23 1.18 -24.12
N ILE A 499 -12.11 2.10 -24.49
CA ILE A 499 -13.28 1.77 -25.31
C ILE A 499 -12.81 2.00 -26.75
N PRO A 500 -12.73 0.97 -27.58
CA PRO A 500 -12.35 1.17 -28.98
C PRO A 500 -13.40 2.05 -29.64
N ARG A 501 -13.00 3.18 -30.22
CA ARG A 501 -13.83 3.91 -31.20
C ARG A 501 -14.06 3.00 -32.38
N TYR A 502 -15.22 2.35 -32.42
CA TYR A 502 -15.64 1.58 -33.56
C TYR A 502 -16.54 2.44 -34.43
N GLN A 503 -15.95 3.05 -35.45
CA GLN A 503 -16.66 3.41 -36.68
C GLN A 503 -16.30 2.38 -37.75
N GLY A 504 -17.28 1.58 -38.08
CA GLY A 504 -17.58 1.00 -39.38
C GLY A 504 -16.46 0.31 -40.14
N GLU A 505 -16.11 -0.95 -39.80
CA GLU A 505 -15.64 -1.92 -40.78
C GLU A 505 -16.22 -3.32 -40.51
N LYS A 506 -17.22 -3.61 -41.22
CA LYS A 506 -17.72 -4.72 -42.04
C LYS A 506 -17.54 -6.19 -41.56
N ARG A 507 -18.62 -6.88 -41.65
CA ARG A 507 -18.97 -8.30 -41.48
C ARG A 507 -17.85 -9.36 -41.47
N PHE A 508 -16.75 -9.15 -42.17
CA PHE A 508 -15.63 -10.12 -42.25
C PHE A 508 -14.77 -10.16 -40.99
N MET A 509 -14.61 -9.03 -40.30
CA MET A 509 -13.87 -8.93 -39.06
C MET A 509 -14.65 -9.52 -37.85
N ARG A 510 -15.97 -9.53 -37.93
CA ARG A 510 -16.84 -10.02 -36.88
C ARG A 510 -16.67 -11.53 -36.63
N HIS A 511 -16.64 -12.33 -37.68
CA HIS A 511 -16.54 -13.78 -37.58
C HIS A 511 -15.17 -14.23 -37.03
N LYS A 512 -14.06 -13.56 -37.40
CA LYS A 512 -12.75 -13.80 -36.83
C LYS A 512 -12.66 -13.40 -35.35
N ARG A 513 -13.37 -12.35 -34.94
CA ARG A 513 -13.39 -11.87 -33.56
C ARG A 513 -14.16 -12.83 -32.65
N ASP A 514 -15.32 -13.29 -33.08
CA ASP A 514 -16.14 -14.23 -32.33
C ASP A 514 -15.42 -15.57 -32.13
N LEU A 515 -14.66 -16.05 -33.14
CA LEU A 515 -13.82 -17.25 -33.02
C LEU A 515 -12.64 -17.04 -32.07
N PHE A 516 -12.00 -15.87 -32.09
CA PHE A 516 -10.90 -15.54 -31.22
C PHE A 516 -11.35 -15.42 -29.75
N ASP A 517 -12.50 -14.81 -29.51
CA ASP A 517 -13.06 -14.69 -28.16
C ASP A 517 -13.49 -16.06 -27.61
N GLN A 518 -13.93 -17.01 -28.45
CA GLN A 518 -14.18 -18.39 -28.07
C GLN A 518 -12.89 -19.15 -27.70
N GLU A 519 -11.81 -18.94 -28.45
CA GLU A 519 -10.51 -19.53 -28.13
C GLU A 519 -9.96 -18.99 -26.79
N LEU A 520 -10.10 -17.71 -26.54
CA LEU A 520 -9.70 -17.11 -25.25
C LEU A 520 -10.49 -17.70 -24.08
N TYR A 521 -11.78 -17.87 -24.25
CA TYR A 521 -12.64 -18.47 -23.22
C TYR A 521 -12.26 -19.93 -22.97
N ALA A 522 -12.07 -20.72 -24.02
CA ALA A 522 -11.63 -22.10 -23.89
C ALA A 522 -10.26 -22.21 -23.19
N ARG A 523 -9.38 -21.26 -23.45
CA ARG A 523 -8.09 -21.15 -22.76
C ARG A 523 -8.26 -20.84 -21.27
N MET A 524 -9.13 -19.89 -20.92
CA MET A 524 -9.47 -19.56 -19.54
C MET A 524 -10.01 -20.79 -18.81
N GLU A 525 -10.98 -21.49 -19.40
CA GLU A 525 -11.55 -22.71 -18.83
C GLU A 525 -10.48 -23.77 -18.55
N LYS A 526 -9.56 -23.97 -19.48
CA LYS A 526 -8.45 -24.90 -19.31
C LYS A 526 -7.51 -24.49 -18.16
N ILE A 527 -7.27 -23.21 -17.97
CA ILE A 527 -6.46 -22.67 -16.86
C ILE A 527 -7.16 -22.94 -15.53
N LEU A 528 -8.45 -22.58 -15.42
CA LEU A 528 -9.25 -22.78 -14.22
C LEU A 528 -9.43 -24.25 -13.88
N TYR A 529 -9.70 -25.10 -14.88
CA TYR A 529 -9.76 -26.55 -14.72
C TYR A 529 -8.46 -27.12 -14.16
N ARG A 530 -7.30 -26.70 -14.70
CA ARG A 530 -5.99 -27.13 -14.19
C ARG A 530 -5.80 -26.69 -12.73
N LYS A 531 -6.16 -25.46 -12.40
CA LYS A 531 -6.09 -24.93 -11.03
C LYS A 531 -6.92 -25.75 -10.06
N GLN A 532 -8.16 -26.07 -10.42
CA GLN A 532 -9.09 -26.84 -9.57
C GLN A 532 -8.70 -28.30 -9.39
N ASN A 533 -8.14 -28.90 -10.44
CA ASN A 533 -7.80 -30.34 -10.45
C ASN A 533 -6.36 -30.63 -9.96
N THR A 534 -5.61 -29.65 -9.50
CA THR A 534 -4.30 -29.85 -8.89
C THR A 534 -4.38 -29.56 -7.40
N ASN A 535 -4.09 -30.56 -6.60
CA ASN A 535 -4.13 -30.47 -5.14
C ASN A 535 -2.98 -31.28 -4.50
N LYS A 536 -2.83 -31.19 -3.19
CA LYS A 536 -1.80 -31.88 -2.41
C LYS A 536 -1.78 -33.40 -2.65
N GLY A 537 -2.94 -34.02 -2.84
CA GLY A 537 -3.05 -35.46 -3.02
C GLY A 537 -2.54 -35.97 -4.37
N ASN A 538 -2.59 -35.14 -5.42
CA ASN A 538 -2.26 -35.56 -6.78
C ASN A 538 -1.06 -34.84 -7.41
N CYS A 539 -0.53 -33.80 -6.78
CA CYS A 539 0.52 -32.99 -7.40
C CYS A 539 1.79 -33.78 -7.71
N ARG A 540 2.15 -34.77 -6.88
CA ARG A 540 3.36 -35.60 -7.10
C ARG A 540 3.27 -36.54 -8.28
N THR A 541 2.06 -36.88 -8.70
CA THR A 541 1.81 -37.77 -9.85
C THR A 541 1.61 -37.03 -11.15
N LYS A 542 1.48 -35.69 -11.07
CA LYS A 542 1.31 -34.83 -12.24
C LYS A 542 2.65 -34.51 -12.88
N PRO A 543 2.68 -34.38 -14.21
CA PRO A 543 3.87 -33.89 -14.87
C PRO A 543 4.11 -32.41 -14.55
N ASP A 544 5.36 -32.00 -14.53
CA ASP A 544 5.78 -30.65 -14.13
C ASP A 544 5.03 -29.52 -14.85
N TYR A 545 4.71 -29.70 -16.14
CA TYR A 545 3.99 -28.67 -16.91
C TYR A 545 2.55 -28.46 -16.45
N GLU A 546 1.95 -29.39 -15.70
CA GLU A 546 0.63 -29.19 -15.07
C GLU A 546 0.69 -28.44 -13.74
N LEU A 547 1.86 -28.38 -13.12
CA LEU A 547 2.09 -27.62 -11.89
C LEU A 547 2.32 -26.12 -12.15
N PHE A 548 2.28 -25.68 -13.41
CA PHE A 548 2.40 -24.29 -13.78
C PHE A 548 1.20 -23.80 -14.58
N LEU A 549 0.77 -22.57 -14.34
CA LEU A 549 -0.09 -21.84 -15.24
C LEU A 549 0.76 -20.93 -16.16
N PRO A 550 0.21 -20.49 -17.28
CA PRO A 550 0.85 -19.46 -18.10
C PRO A 550 1.14 -18.20 -17.29
N GLY A 551 2.18 -17.44 -17.62
CA GLY A 551 2.54 -16.23 -16.89
C GLY A 551 1.43 -15.16 -16.87
N ASP A 552 0.71 -15.03 -17.98
CA ASP A 552 -0.42 -14.12 -18.12
C ASP A 552 -1.67 -14.53 -17.30
N ALA A 553 -1.68 -15.74 -16.72
CA ALA A 553 -2.67 -16.15 -15.73
C ALA A 553 -2.48 -15.50 -14.35
N GLY A 554 -1.31 -14.91 -14.10
CA GLY A 554 -1.00 -14.11 -12.92
C GLY A 554 -1.15 -12.61 -13.14
N TYR A 555 -1.79 -12.18 -14.23
CA TYR A 555 -1.96 -10.78 -14.55
C TYR A 555 -2.63 -9.99 -13.42
N GLY A 556 -2.05 -8.86 -13.08
CA GLY A 556 -2.53 -7.98 -12.02
C GLY A 556 -1.95 -8.28 -10.64
N ALA A 557 -1.15 -9.36 -10.48
CA ALA A 557 -0.48 -9.67 -9.21
C ALA A 557 0.43 -8.52 -8.77
N GLU A 558 1.13 -7.88 -9.69
CA GLU A 558 2.02 -6.75 -9.43
C GLU A 558 1.32 -5.53 -8.80
N ARG A 559 0.02 -5.40 -9.03
CA ARG A 559 -0.78 -4.30 -8.44
C ARG A 559 -1.57 -4.74 -7.22
N GLN A 560 -2.17 -5.94 -7.29
CA GLN A 560 -3.03 -6.43 -6.23
C GLN A 560 -2.25 -6.90 -5.00
N PHE A 561 -1.02 -7.36 -5.20
CA PHE A 561 -0.12 -7.87 -4.16
C PHE A 561 1.13 -7.01 -3.96
N GLU A 562 1.03 -5.72 -4.27
CA GLU A 562 2.16 -4.80 -4.08
C GLU A 562 2.60 -4.74 -2.61
N GLY A 563 1.68 -4.75 -1.66
CA GLY A 563 1.98 -4.75 -0.23
C GLY A 563 2.76 -6.00 0.21
N GLU A 564 2.36 -7.17 -0.30
CA GLU A 564 3.02 -8.44 -0.06
C GLU A 564 4.44 -8.47 -0.66
N ALA A 565 4.60 -7.97 -1.86
CA ALA A 565 5.91 -7.85 -2.51
C ALA A 565 6.83 -6.87 -1.78
N ARG A 566 6.28 -5.76 -1.28
CA ARG A 566 7.05 -4.79 -0.49
C ARG A 566 7.53 -5.36 0.84
N THR A 567 6.86 -6.37 1.38
CA THR A 567 7.36 -7.12 2.55
C THR A 567 8.63 -7.88 2.22
N ALA A 568 8.72 -8.52 1.04
CA ALA A 568 9.96 -9.13 0.57
C ALA A 568 11.05 -8.09 0.28
N LEU A 569 10.67 -7.01 -0.38
CA LEU A 569 11.57 -5.90 -0.71
C LEU A 569 12.17 -5.25 0.55
N ARG A 570 11.37 -5.13 1.61
CA ARG A 570 11.82 -4.64 2.92
C ARG A 570 12.94 -5.50 3.49
N LEU A 571 12.79 -6.82 3.50
CA LEU A 571 13.85 -7.70 3.98
C LEU A 571 15.08 -7.63 3.08
N SER A 572 14.89 -7.48 1.77
CA SER A 572 15.99 -7.24 0.83
C SER A 572 16.73 -5.94 1.14
N HIS A 573 16.03 -4.82 1.39
CA HIS A 573 16.64 -3.54 1.77
C HIS A 573 17.40 -3.63 3.09
N PHE A 574 16.83 -4.30 4.08
CA PHE A 574 17.51 -4.53 5.36
C PHE A 574 18.81 -5.30 5.17
N LEU A 575 18.78 -6.39 4.39
CA LEU A 575 19.98 -7.17 4.10
C LEU A 575 21.01 -6.36 3.30
N CYS A 576 20.55 -5.55 2.33
CA CYS A 576 21.43 -4.67 1.59
C CYS A 576 22.13 -3.65 2.49
N ASP A 577 21.40 -2.96 3.35
CA ASP A 577 21.96 -1.96 4.24
C ASP A 577 22.94 -2.60 5.23
N PHE A 578 22.53 -3.67 5.87
CA PHE A 578 23.34 -4.38 6.87
C PHE A 578 24.64 -4.96 6.27
N LEU A 579 24.54 -5.69 5.16
CA LEU A 579 25.69 -6.35 4.53
C LEU A 579 26.68 -5.40 3.84
N GLN A 580 26.25 -4.17 3.54
CA GLN A 580 27.12 -3.16 2.95
C GLN A 580 27.78 -2.25 3.98
N ASN A 581 27.10 -1.93 5.09
CA ASN A 581 27.56 -0.93 6.04
C ASN A 581 28.17 -1.48 7.31
N ILE A 582 27.70 -2.63 7.83
CA ILE A 582 28.19 -3.16 9.09
C ILE A 582 29.62 -3.70 8.96
N ASP A 583 30.47 -3.30 9.90
CA ASP A 583 31.83 -3.78 10.06
C ASP A 583 31.97 -4.56 11.36
N GLU A 584 32.19 -5.84 11.21
CA GLU A 584 32.36 -6.76 12.33
C GLU A 584 33.67 -6.55 13.13
N TYR A 585 34.59 -5.81 12.55
CA TYR A 585 35.90 -5.50 13.19
C TYR A 585 35.87 -4.12 13.88
N GLU A 586 34.85 -3.30 13.66
CA GLU A 586 34.68 -2.08 14.43
C GLU A 586 34.15 -2.36 15.83
N GLU A 587 34.47 -1.46 16.75
CA GLU A 587 34.04 -1.55 18.14
C GLU A 587 32.51 -1.55 18.19
N PHE A 588 31.94 -2.49 18.95
CA PHE A 588 30.50 -2.58 19.14
C PHE A 588 29.95 -1.30 19.77
N GLY A 589 28.93 -0.72 19.15
CA GLY A 589 28.35 0.57 19.55
C GLY A 589 28.87 1.76 18.77
N SER A 590 29.90 1.59 17.90
CA SER A 590 30.19 2.56 16.83
C SER A 590 29.13 2.51 15.74
N VAL A 591 29.12 3.53 14.86
CA VAL A 591 28.10 3.66 13.79
C VAL A 591 28.07 2.47 12.82
N ARG A 592 29.18 1.76 12.68
CA ARG A 592 29.29 0.58 11.81
C ARG A 592 29.50 -0.70 12.58
N GLY A 593 29.77 -0.59 13.88
CA GLY A 593 30.04 -1.74 14.74
C GLY A 593 28.75 -2.40 15.20
N ASP A 594 28.48 -3.60 14.73
CA ASP A 594 27.40 -4.44 15.22
C ASP A 594 27.77 -5.91 15.07
N LYS A 595 27.00 -6.78 15.74
CA LYS A 595 27.17 -8.21 15.58
C LYS A 595 26.71 -8.65 14.18
N ARG A 596 27.38 -9.67 13.66
CA ARG A 596 26.97 -10.31 12.41
C ARG A 596 25.54 -10.82 12.49
N LEU A 597 24.91 -10.94 11.35
CA LEU A 597 23.59 -11.57 11.24
C LEU A 597 23.66 -13.00 11.78
N ASN A 598 22.70 -13.30 12.62
CA ASN A 598 22.52 -14.64 13.17
C ASN A 598 21.44 -15.38 12.35
N GLU A 599 21.53 -16.72 12.28
CA GLU A 599 20.49 -17.58 11.70
C GLU A 599 19.13 -17.30 12.28
N THR A 600 19.04 -17.13 13.59
CA THR A 600 17.79 -16.87 14.31
C THR A 600 17.17 -15.54 13.89
N HIS A 601 17.97 -14.51 13.59
CA HIS A 601 17.46 -13.24 13.10
C HIS A 601 16.77 -13.43 11.73
N ILE A 602 17.42 -14.12 10.80
CA ILE A 602 16.85 -14.32 9.47
C ILE A 602 15.64 -15.25 9.52
N LEU A 603 15.68 -16.30 10.34
CA LEU A 603 14.50 -17.15 10.59
C LEU A 603 13.34 -16.33 11.19
N GLY A 604 13.62 -15.45 12.13
CA GLY A 604 12.64 -14.54 12.70
C GLY A 604 12.04 -13.58 11.69
N GLU A 605 12.86 -13.04 10.79
CA GLU A 605 12.39 -12.13 9.72
C GLU A 605 11.45 -12.84 8.73
N VAL A 606 11.82 -14.01 8.23
CA VAL A 606 10.98 -14.75 7.29
C VAL A 606 9.71 -15.28 7.96
N LEU A 607 9.81 -15.68 9.24
CA LEU A 607 8.67 -16.08 10.04
C LEU A 607 7.68 -14.92 10.25
N ALA A 608 8.18 -13.74 10.60
CA ALA A 608 7.36 -12.55 10.78
C ALA A 608 6.60 -12.15 9.50
N ASN A 609 7.22 -12.34 8.34
CA ASN A 609 6.56 -12.11 7.05
C ASN A 609 5.32 -12.98 6.85
N VAL A 610 5.40 -14.26 7.24
CA VAL A 610 4.28 -15.20 7.12
C VAL A 610 3.22 -14.96 8.19
N MET A 611 3.62 -14.63 9.41
CA MET A 611 2.70 -14.44 10.54
C MET A 611 1.91 -13.16 10.46
N SER A 612 2.48 -12.11 9.86
CA SER A 612 1.87 -10.78 9.80
C SER A 612 0.84 -10.61 8.70
N ASN A 613 0.83 -11.51 7.71
CA ASN A 613 -0.06 -11.37 6.54
C ASN A 613 -0.58 -12.74 6.10
N PHE A 614 -1.87 -12.99 6.32
CA PHE A 614 -2.52 -14.25 6.00
C PHE A 614 -2.53 -14.62 4.51
N LYS A 615 -2.26 -13.68 3.60
CA LYS A 615 -2.13 -13.93 2.17
C LYS A 615 -0.79 -14.57 1.82
N ILE A 616 0.22 -14.37 2.67
CA ILE A 616 1.55 -14.91 2.49
C ILE A 616 1.59 -16.32 3.05
N LEU A 617 1.74 -17.30 2.19
CA LEU A 617 1.86 -18.71 2.58
C LEU A 617 3.29 -19.13 2.85
N GLY A 618 4.27 -18.43 2.26
CA GLY A 618 5.68 -18.73 2.44
C GLY A 618 6.55 -17.49 2.24
N SER A 619 7.65 -17.41 2.96
CA SER A 619 8.68 -16.39 2.77
C SER A 619 10.06 -16.98 3.02
N GLY A 620 11.04 -16.62 2.20
CA GLY A 620 12.40 -17.11 2.33
C GLY A 620 13.45 -16.06 2.02
N ALA A 621 14.63 -16.23 2.63
CA ALA A 621 15.82 -15.48 2.31
C ALA A 621 16.93 -16.46 1.90
N PHE A 622 17.27 -16.49 0.62
CA PHE A 622 18.15 -17.48 0.04
C PHE A 622 19.48 -16.84 -0.32
N PHE A 623 20.50 -17.18 0.45
CA PHE A 623 21.85 -16.68 0.22
C PHE A 623 22.57 -17.45 -0.90
N ASP A 624 23.34 -16.74 -1.70
CA ASP A 624 24.21 -17.37 -2.70
C ASP A 624 25.35 -18.14 -2.00
N ARG A 625 26.02 -18.98 -2.77
CA ARG A 625 27.05 -19.89 -2.26
C ARG A 625 28.13 -19.10 -1.53
N TYR A 626 28.43 -19.48 -0.28
CA TYR A 626 29.42 -18.86 0.62
C TYR A 626 29.18 -17.38 0.92
N LYS A 627 27.93 -16.91 0.88
CA LYS A 627 27.59 -15.50 1.18
C LYS A 627 27.04 -15.27 2.58
N PHE A 628 26.70 -16.31 3.31
CA PHE A 628 26.28 -16.18 4.69
C PHE A 628 27.42 -16.50 5.66
N ARG A 629 27.79 -15.51 6.52
CA ARG A 629 28.84 -15.65 7.55
C ARG A 629 28.21 -15.50 8.92
N MET A 630 28.57 -16.39 9.81
CA MET A 630 28.13 -16.41 11.20
C MET A 630 29.28 -16.06 12.11
N SER A 631 28.96 -15.54 13.31
CA SER A 631 29.92 -15.47 14.41
C SER A 631 30.28 -16.88 14.83
N PRO A 632 31.56 -17.11 15.23
CA PRO A 632 31.95 -18.40 15.81
C PRO A 632 31.20 -18.59 17.13
N PRO A 633 30.95 -19.85 17.55
CA PRO A 633 30.46 -20.15 18.89
C PRO A 633 31.41 -19.57 19.94
N GLU A 634 30.90 -19.02 21.04
CA GLU A 634 31.67 -18.30 22.07
C GLU A 634 32.78 -19.10 22.71
N ASN A 635 32.64 -20.42 22.74
CA ASN A 635 33.65 -21.33 23.35
C ASN A 635 34.57 -21.94 22.28
N ASN A 636 34.58 -21.47 21.07
CA ASN A 636 35.42 -22.03 20.03
C ASN A 636 36.79 -21.37 20.05
N THR A 637 37.80 -22.11 20.53
CA THR A 637 39.22 -21.71 20.55
C THR A 637 39.98 -22.08 19.27
N ASP A 638 39.31 -22.68 18.28
CA ASP A 638 39.94 -23.09 17.03
C ASP A 638 40.32 -21.88 16.19
N PRO A 639 41.59 -21.64 15.88
CA PRO A 639 42.06 -20.50 15.11
C PRO A 639 41.46 -20.42 13.71
N ARG A 640 40.95 -21.54 13.18
CA ARG A 640 40.31 -21.57 11.86
C ARG A 640 38.99 -20.81 11.82
N PHE A 641 38.34 -20.61 12.95
CA PHE A 641 37.05 -19.98 13.09
C PHE A 641 37.11 -18.58 13.70
N VAL A 642 38.27 -18.03 13.94
CA VAL A 642 38.44 -16.65 14.47
C VAL A 642 37.73 -15.62 13.60
N HIS A 643 37.64 -15.86 12.30
CA HIS A 643 36.97 -14.97 11.34
C HIS A 643 35.52 -15.35 11.05
N GLY A 644 34.91 -16.24 11.85
CA GLY A 644 33.55 -16.71 11.67
C GLY A 644 33.41 -17.91 10.73
N ILE A 645 32.23 -18.52 10.75
CA ILE A 645 31.89 -19.69 9.94
C ILE A 645 31.11 -19.23 8.71
N THR A 646 31.63 -19.56 7.53
CA THR A 646 30.91 -19.31 6.27
C THR A 646 30.18 -20.59 5.87
N ARG A 647 28.85 -20.52 5.72
CA ARG A 647 28.05 -21.61 5.19
C ARG A 647 28.13 -21.68 3.68
N GLU A 648 28.19 -22.88 3.14
CA GLU A 648 28.13 -23.06 1.70
C GLU A 648 26.79 -22.61 1.13
N PHE A 649 25.71 -23.02 1.77
CA PHE A 649 24.35 -22.61 1.44
C PHE A 649 23.59 -22.29 2.75
N PHE A 650 22.76 -21.28 2.68
CA PHE A 650 21.82 -20.93 3.75
C PHE A 650 20.56 -20.35 3.14
N GLY A 651 19.42 -21.01 3.35
CA GLY A 651 18.16 -20.65 2.75
C GLY A 651 16.98 -20.82 3.72
N PRO A 652 16.89 -19.99 4.77
CA PRO A 652 15.77 -20.04 5.71
C PRO A 652 14.46 -19.71 4.99
N PHE A 653 13.49 -20.59 5.16
CA PHE A 653 12.15 -20.51 4.58
C PHE A 653 11.10 -20.82 5.65
N ALA A 654 10.19 -19.88 5.86
CA ALA A 654 9.03 -20.04 6.72
C ALA A 654 7.75 -20.20 5.90
N TYR A 655 6.82 -21.01 6.39
CA TYR A 655 5.56 -21.27 5.68
C TYR A 655 4.42 -21.60 6.64
N THR A 656 3.19 -21.41 6.14
CA THR A 656 1.98 -21.82 6.84
C THR A 656 1.68 -23.26 6.53
N HIS A 657 1.63 -24.11 7.55
CA HIS A 657 1.31 -25.53 7.42
C HIS A 657 -0.20 -25.76 7.49
N THR A 658 -0.74 -26.43 6.48
CA THR A 658 -2.19 -26.67 6.31
C THR A 658 -2.63 -28.08 6.73
N ALA A 659 -1.84 -28.81 7.53
CA ALA A 659 -2.29 -30.12 7.98
C ALA A 659 -3.46 -30.02 8.98
N ALA A 660 -4.52 -30.76 8.68
CA ALA A 660 -5.74 -30.81 9.49
C ALA A 660 -5.55 -31.56 10.84
N ASP A 661 -4.37 -32.11 11.09
CA ASP A 661 -4.12 -33.08 12.13
C ASP A 661 -3.42 -32.49 13.37
N THR A 662 -3.17 -31.21 13.42
CA THR A 662 -2.56 -30.59 14.59
C THR A 662 -3.56 -29.73 15.32
N ASP A 663 -3.54 -29.73 16.64
CA ASP A 663 -4.37 -28.92 17.55
C ASP A 663 -4.29 -27.39 17.32
N GLY A 664 -4.02 -26.95 16.10
CA GLY A 664 -3.86 -25.54 15.73
C GLY A 664 -2.56 -24.90 16.22
N THR A 665 -1.75 -25.60 17.01
CA THR A 665 -0.58 -25.05 17.69
C THR A 665 0.68 -24.96 16.82
N GLU A 666 0.77 -25.72 15.73
CA GLU A 666 1.93 -25.78 14.82
C GLU A 666 1.62 -25.25 13.41
N LYS A 667 0.81 -24.22 13.34
CA LYS A 667 0.38 -23.63 12.06
C LYS A 667 1.56 -23.07 11.25
N PHE A 668 2.61 -22.60 11.91
CA PHE A 668 3.75 -21.96 11.26
C PHE A 668 4.99 -22.84 11.42
N ARG A 669 5.69 -23.05 10.31
CA ARG A 669 6.93 -23.84 10.25
C ARG A 669 8.04 -23.08 9.56
N ALA A 670 9.26 -23.32 9.97
CA ALA A 670 10.45 -22.76 9.33
C ALA A 670 11.51 -23.86 9.14
N VAL A 671 12.19 -23.82 8.00
CA VAL A 671 13.24 -24.79 7.66
C VAL A 671 14.41 -24.10 6.98
N ASP A 672 15.60 -24.66 7.05
CA ASP A 672 16.68 -24.28 6.14
C ASP A 672 16.53 -25.07 4.83
N TYR A 673 16.12 -24.37 3.77
CA TYR A 673 15.87 -24.95 2.44
C TYR A 673 17.15 -25.52 1.79
N ALA A 674 18.33 -25.11 2.25
CA ALA A 674 19.61 -25.59 1.74
C ALA A 674 19.80 -27.11 1.87
N GLY A 675 19.05 -27.75 2.71
CA GLY A 675 19.15 -29.18 2.92
C GLY A 675 18.28 -30.07 2.04
N PHE A 676 17.50 -29.52 1.14
CA PHE A 676 16.71 -30.31 0.20
C PHE A 676 17.59 -30.84 -0.92
N LYS A 677 17.14 -31.98 -1.55
CA LYS A 677 17.90 -32.71 -2.56
C LYS A 677 18.31 -31.88 -3.78
N ALA A 678 17.53 -30.85 -4.12
CA ALA A 678 17.86 -29.92 -5.19
C ALA A 678 18.22 -28.57 -4.57
N PRO A 679 19.47 -28.09 -4.70
CA PRO A 679 19.85 -26.80 -4.17
C PRO A 679 19.04 -25.70 -4.85
N TYR A 680 18.50 -24.77 -4.07
CA TYR A 680 17.70 -23.65 -4.56
C TYR A 680 18.43 -22.80 -5.61
N THR A 681 19.76 -22.77 -5.56
CA THR A 681 20.61 -22.07 -6.52
C THR A 681 20.48 -22.58 -7.96
N GLN A 682 20.01 -23.81 -8.14
CA GLN A 682 19.71 -24.39 -9.46
C GLN A 682 18.30 -24.07 -9.94
N GLN A 683 17.44 -23.62 -9.07
CA GLN A 683 16.09 -23.22 -9.44
C GLN A 683 16.12 -22.02 -10.39
N ARG A 684 15.18 -22.00 -11.35
CA ARG A 684 15.14 -20.98 -12.39
C ARG A 684 15.08 -19.57 -11.83
N TRP A 685 14.21 -19.34 -10.87
CA TRP A 685 14.00 -18.03 -10.25
C TRP A 685 15.27 -17.48 -9.57
N PHE A 686 16.09 -18.34 -8.95
CA PHE A 686 17.36 -17.92 -8.35
C PHE A 686 18.43 -17.67 -9.43
N ARG A 687 18.57 -18.62 -10.34
CA ARG A 687 19.59 -18.57 -11.40
C ARG A 687 19.40 -17.37 -12.34
N ASP A 688 18.13 -17.12 -12.76
CA ASP A 688 17.82 -16.03 -13.68
C ASP A 688 18.06 -14.67 -12.99
N MET A 689 17.68 -14.54 -11.71
CA MET A 689 17.96 -13.35 -10.91
C MET A 689 19.46 -13.14 -10.70
N LYS A 690 20.20 -14.20 -10.37
CA LYS A 690 21.67 -14.13 -10.25
C LYS A 690 22.33 -13.74 -11.57
N ALA A 691 21.95 -14.34 -12.68
CA ALA A 691 22.50 -14.01 -14.00
C ALA A 691 22.27 -12.54 -14.35
N ARG A 692 21.10 -11.99 -14.01
CA ARG A 692 20.76 -10.57 -14.24
C ARG A 692 21.65 -9.62 -13.45
N TRP A 693 21.96 -9.95 -12.20
CA TRP A 693 22.62 -9.05 -11.25
C TRP A 693 24.07 -9.44 -10.89
N GLN A 694 24.67 -10.41 -11.55
CA GLN A 694 26.01 -10.88 -11.22
C GLN A 694 27.12 -9.89 -11.58
N THR A 695 26.95 -9.16 -12.67
CA THR A 695 27.99 -8.28 -13.25
C THR A 695 27.54 -6.85 -13.49
N ASN A 696 26.25 -6.62 -13.57
CA ASN A 696 25.69 -5.30 -13.83
C ASN A 696 24.81 -4.85 -12.67
N PHE A 697 25.19 -3.76 -12.01
CA PHE A 697 24.47 -3.13 -10.91
C PHE A 697 23.87 -1.77 -11.32
N GLU A 698 23.87 -1.46 -12.63
CA GLU A 698 23.22 -0.26 -13.15
C GLU A 698 21.70 -0.30 -12.86
N GLY A 699 21.18 0.82 -12.44
CA GLY A 699 19.77 0.95 -12.10
C GLY A 699 19.43 0.67 -10.64
N LEU A 700 20.35 0.12 -9.83
CA LEU A 700 20.13 0.08 -8.38
C LEU A 700 20.02 1.51 -7.83
N GLU A 701 19.14 1.66 -6.86
CA GLU A 701 18.96 2.93 -6.19
C GLU A 701 19.94 3.05 -5.03
N GLN A 702 20.55 4.23 -4.87
CA GLN A 702 21.35 4.55 -3.70
C GLN A 702 20.49 5.24 -2.66
N TYR A 703 20.42 4.66 -1.48
CA TYR A 703 19.75 5.22 -0.31
C TYR A 703 20.76 5.71 0.71
N THR A 704 20.37 6.73 1.46
CA THR A 704 21.20 7.30 2.53
C THR A 704 20.43 7.24 3.83
N ALA A 705 20.89 6.44 4.77
CA ALA A 705 20.43 6.46 6.15
C ALA A 705 21.29 7.44 6.94
N LYS A 706 20.67 8.31 7.73
CA LYS A 706 21.37 9.31 8.56
C LYS A 706 21.05 9.06 10.05
N PRO A 707 21.62 8.01 10.66
CA PRO A 707 21.44 7.80 12.08
C PRO A 707 22.08 8.95 12.88
N MET A 708 21.31 9.48 13.82
CA MET A 708 21.84 10.38 14.82
C MET A 708 22.31 9.56 16.01
N VAL A 709 23.60 9.54 16.21
CA VAL A 709 24.23 8.78 17.28
C VAL A 709 24.94 9.71 18.26
N ARG A 710 25.04 9.24 19.49
CA ARG A 710 25.72 9.94 20.55
C ARG A 710 27.24 9.70 20.47
N SER A 711 28.04 10.77 20.42
CA SER A 711 29.51 10.67 20.30
C SER A 711 30.22 10.19 21.58
N ASP A 712 29.53 10.21 22.73
CA ASP A 712 30.05 9.68 24.00
C ASP A 712 29.10 8.62 24.56
N PRO A 713 29.33 7.33 24.28
CA PRO A 713 28.52 6.25 24.82
C PRO A 713 28.66 6.10 26.35
N ASN A 714 29.73 6.61 26.97
CA ASN A 714 29.97 6.49 28.41
C ASN A 714 29.42 7.65 29.25
N GLY A 715 28.93 8.71 28.64
CA GLY A 715 28.25 9.80 29.32
C GLY A 715 29.16 10.72 30.17
N THR A 716 30.48 10.73 29.94
CA THR A 716 31.45 11.48 30.73
C THR A 716 31.89 12.80 30.13
N SER A 717 31.60 13.05 28.85
CA SER A 717 31.96 14.28 28.13
C SER A 717 30.74 14.99 27.57
N LEU A 718 30.95 16.18 27.03
CA LEU A 718 29.94 16.94 26.31
C LEU A 718 29.39 16.11 25.15
N VAL A 719 28.17 15.64 25.32
CA VAL A 719 27.47 14.83 24.32
C VAL A 719 27.26 15.67 23.07
N ARG A 720 27.83 15.22 21.97
CA ARG A 720 27.48 15.71 20.63
C ARG A 720 26.61 14.65 19.96
N TRP A 721 25.49 15.10 19.42
CA TRP A 721 24.67 14.30 18.53
C TRP A 721 25.16 14.54 17.11
N GLU A 722 25.56 13.50 16.45
CA GLU A 722 26.14 13.56 15.10
C GLU A 722 25.34 12.70 14.16
N HIS A 723 25.10 13.21 12.96
CA HIS A 723 24.48 12.44 11.89
C HIS A 723 25.55 11.80 11.04
N TYR A 724 25.49 10.49 10.90
CA TYR A 724 26.42 9.72 10.07
C TYR A 724 25.71 9.22 8.83
N PRO A 725 26.03 9.73 7.64
CA PRO A 725 25.41 9.21 6.42
C PRO A 725 25.97 7.83 6.07
N LEU A 726 25.13 6.82 6.18
CA LEU A 726 25.39 5.48 5.71
C LEU A 726 24.70 5.29 4.37
N ARG A 727 25.48 5.01 3.33
CA ARG A 727 24.97 4.81 1.96
C ARG A 727 24.96 3.33 1.63
N TYR A 728 23.89 2.90 0.98
CA TYR A 728 23.77 1.53 0.48
C TYR A 728 23.00 1.50 -0.85
N PHE A 729 23.23 0.46 -1.63
CA PHE A 729 22.51 0.20 -2.86
C PHE A 729 21.47 -0.88 -2.64
N ALA A 730 20.24 -0.63 -3.04
CA ALA A 730 19.16 -1.58 -2.91
C ALA A 730 18.28 -1.60 -4.19
N PRO A 731 17.53 -2.72 -4.41
CA PRO A 731 16.68 -2.84 -5.56
C PRO A 731 15.41 -1.99 -5.40
N LYS A 732 14.89 -1.49 -6.53
CA LYS A 732 13.53 -0.96 -6.61
C LYS A 732 12.52 -2.11 -6.71
N TYR A 733 11.23 -1.78 -6.56
CA TYR A 733 10.14 -2.74 -6.76
C TYR A 733 10.19 -3.43 -8.13
N GLU A 734 10.45 -2.68 -9.21
CA GLU A 734 10.54 -3.19 -10.58
C GLU A 734 11.80 -4.02 -10.88
N HIS A 735 12.76 -4.04 -9.96
CA HIS A 735 13.94 -4.92 -10.05
C HIS A 735 13.67 -6.33 -9.56
N GLY A 736 12.62 -6.50 -8.76
CA GLY A 736 12.06 -7.80 -8.45
C GLY A 736 11.25 -8.38 -9.61
N GLU A 737 10.85 -9.61 -9.47
CA GLU A 737 10.11 -10.34 -10.50
C GLU A 737 8.96 -11.13 -9.89
N TRP A 738 7.78 -11.02 -10.49
CA TRP A 738 6.66 -11.91 -10.24
C TRP A 738 6.78 -13.14 -11.11
N LEU A 739 6.91 -14.31 -10.48
CA LEU A 739 6.95 -15.57 -11.19
C LEU A 739 5.54 -15.96 -11.66
N ARG A 740 5.49 -16.80 -12.70
CA ARG A 740 4.24 -17.40 -13.14
C ARG A 740 3.57 -18.19 -12.01
N PRO A 741 2.23 -18.24 -11.98
CA PRO A 741 1.52 -19.02 -10.98
C PRO A 741 1.97 -20.47 -10.99
N THR A 742 2.31 -21.01 -9.83
CA THR A 742 2.92 -22.33 -9.66
C THR A 742 2.23 -23.06 -8.50
N PHE A 743 1.94 -24.35 -8.69
CA PHE A 743 1.58 -25.22 -7.58
C PHE A 743 2.88 -25.72 -6.93
N LYS A 744 3.15 -25.28 -5.71
CA LYS A 744 4.28 -25.80 -4.94
C LYS A 744 3.94 -27.18 -4.38
N CYS A 745 4.56 -28.21 -4.91
CA CYS A 745 4.39 -29.59 -4.47
C CYS A 745 5.65 -30.05 -3.72
N ASP A 746 6.05 -29.29 -2.72
CA ASP A 746 7.28 -29.52 -1.95
C ASP A 746 7.04 -30.14 -0.56
N GLY A 747 5.77 -30.35 -0.21
CA GLY A 747 5.38 -30.85 1.10
C GLY A 747 5.36 -29.77 2.18
N MET A 748 5.59 -28.52 1.82
CA MET A 748 5.58 -27.36 2.73
C MET A 748 4.36 -26.48 2.49
N VAL A 749 4.27 -25.83 1.33
CA VAL A 749 3.16 -24.95 0.99
C VAL A 749 1.98 -25.72 0.39
N ASP A 750 2.25 -26.64 -0.55
CA ASP A 750 1.29 -27.52 -1.23
C ASP A 750 0.04 -26.80 -1.78
N GLU A 751 0.24 -25.58 -2.33
CA GLU A 751 -0.82 -24.69 -2.81
C GLU A 751 -0.40 -23.97 -4.09
N TRP A 752 -1.40 -23.41 -4.79
CA TRP A 752 -1.16 -22.49 -5.89
C TRP A 752 -0.72 -21.12 -5.38
N VAL A 753 0.45 -20.69 -5.81
CA VAL A 753 1.03 -19.40 -5.40
C VAL A 753 1.52 -18.59 -6.60
N VAL A 754 1.57 -17.28 -6.39
CA VAL A 754 2.36 -16.35 -7.19
C VAL A 754 3.50 -15.86 -6.30
N THR A 755 4.73 -16.02 -6.76
CA THR A 755 5.92 -15.71 -5.97
C THR A 755 6.55 -14.41 -6.47
N TYR A 756 6.80 -13.48 -5.56
CA TYR A 756 7.65 -12.33 -5.83
C TYR A 756 9.07 -12.61 -5.34
N VAL A 757 10.06 -12.24 -6.15
CA VAL A 757 11.48 -12.46 -5.89
C VAL A 757 12.21 -11.12 -5.96
N ALA A 758 12.91 -10.74 -4.89
CA ALA A 758 13.71 -9.52 -4.82
C ALA A 758 15.19 -9.87 -4.57
N PRO A 759 16.15 -9.34 -5.34
CA PRO A 759 17.57 -9.57 -5.10
C PRO A 759 18.06 -8.76 -3.90
N PHE A 760 19.13 -9.22 -3.24
CA PHE A 760 19.86 -8.40 -2.25
C PHE A 760 21.37 -8.49 -2.46
N PHE A 761 22.06 -7.46 -2.01
CA PHE A 761 23.44 -7.20 -2.32
C PHE A 761 24.25 -6.91 -1.05
N GLY A 762 25.50 -7.31 -1.06
CA GLY A 762 26.44 -7.00 0.01
C GLY A 762 27.81 -6.66 -0.56
N MET A 763 28.73 -6.29 0.30
CA MET A 763 30.12 -6.04 -0.12
C MET A 763 30.91 -7.34 -0.18
N ASN A 764 31.91 -7.38 -1.05
CA ASN A 764 32.92 -8.44 -1.02
C ASN A 764 33.70 -8.41 0.30
N PRO A 765 34.43 -9.47 0.67
CA PRO A 765 35.18 -9.53 1.94
C PRO A 765 36.17 -8.38 2.15
N LEU A 766 36.68 -7.78 1.05
CA LEU A 766 37.60 -6.63 1.06
C LEU A 766 36.85 -5.28 1.11
N LYS A 767 35.51 -5.28 1.15
CA LYS A 767 34.66 -4.07 1.11
C LYS A 767 34.92 -3.10 -0.04
N THR A 768 35.42 -3.60 -1.15
CA THR A 768 35.81 -2.78 -2.33
C THR A 768 34.77 -2.82 -3.45
N ARG A 769 33.90 -3.85 -3.49
CA ARG A 769 32.96 -4.07 -4.59
C ARG A 769 31.64 -4.64 -4.09
N LEU A 770 30.57 -4.14 -4.70
CA LEU A 770 29.23 -4.70 -4.52
C LEU A 770 29.12 -6.07 -5.19
N GLU A 771 28.45 -7.00 -4.54
CA GLU A 771 28.21 -8.35 -5.05
C GLU A 771 26.78 -8.80 -4.80
N PHE A 772 26.27 -9.65 -5.70
CA PHE A 772 25.02 -10.35 -5.47
C PHE A 772 25.17 -11.35 -4.32
N HIS A 773 24.34 -11.22 -3.28
CA HIS A 773 24.41 -12.07 -2.11
C HIS A 773 23.24 -13.06 -2.04
N GLY A 774 22.14 -12.80 -2.73
CA GLY A 774 21.01 -13.71 -2.73
C GLY A 774 19.70 -13.07 -3.12
N VAL A 775 18.60 -13.74 -2.77
CA VAL A 775 17.24 -13.28 -3.05
C VAL A 775 16.31 -13.50 -1.87
N VAL A 776 15.35 -12.61 -1.72
CA VAL A 776 14.20 -12.76 -0.80
C VAL A 776 12.98 -13.13 -1.63
N THR A 777 12.18 -14.08 -1.13
CA THR A 777 10.94 -14.50 -1.80
C THR A 777 9.74 -14.37 -0.87
N VAL A 778 8.59 -14.09 -1.47
CA VAL A 778 7.28 -14.15 -0.82
C VAL A 778 6.32 -14.88 -1.73
N ASP A 779 5.66 -15.90 -1.18
CA ASP A 779 4.66 -16.72 -1.86
C ASP A 779 3.27 -16.26 -1.45
N VAL A 780 2.54 -15.68 -2.38
CA VAL A 780 1.17 -15.22 -2.14
C VAL A 780 0.19 -16.23 -2.73
N LYS A 781 -0.84 -16.57 -1.97
CA LYS A 781 -1.87 -17.53 -2.42
C LYS A 781 -2.59 -16.98 -3.65
N LEU A 782 -2.62 -17.78 -4.73
CA LEU A 782 -3.24 -17.38 -5.99
C LEU A 782 -4.75 -17.11 -5.85
N ASP A 783 -5.42 -17.80 -4.91
CA ASP A 783 -6.86 -17.62 -4.68
C ASP A 783 -7.28 -16.18 -4.35
N PHE A 784 -6.36 -15.35 -3.86
CA PHE A 784 -6.62 -13.93 -3.57
C PHE A 784 -6.49 -13.01 -4.80
N LEU A 785 -6.01 -13.52 -5.93
CA LEU A 785 -5.88 -12.73 -7.16
C LEU A 785 -7.23 -12.63 -7.86
N GLU A 786 -7.71 -11.42 -8.10
CA GLU A 786 -8.92 -11.16 -8.85
C GLU A 786 -8.68 -11.25 -10.36
N LEU A 787 -9.49 -12.03 -11.05
CA LEU A 787 -9.40 -12.18 -12.50
C LEU A 787 -9.91 -10.91 -13.22
N ARG A 788 -9.21 -10.50 -14.26
CA ARG A 788 -9.58 -9.37 -15.11
C ARG A 788 -10.13 -9.84 -16.44
N GLN A 789 -11.46 -10.09 -16.47
CA GLN A 789 -12.16 -10.66 -17.63
C GLN A 789 -12.67 -9.61 -18.63
N CYS A 790 -12.79 -8.37 -18.22
CA CYS A 790 -13.26 -7.30 -19.09
C CYS A 790 -12.35 -7.08 -20.32
N PRO A 791 -12.90 -6.51 -21.41
CA PRO A 791 -12.11 -6.13 -22.57
C PRO A 791 -10.93 -5.24 -22.20
N GLY A 792 -9.78 -5.53 -22.75
CA GLY A 792 -8.55 -4.82 -22.48
C GLY A 792 -7.68 -4.66 -23.73
N ASP A 793 -6.59 -3.92 -23.58
CA ASP A 793 -5.61 -3.74 -24.65
C ASP A 793 -4.99 -5.08 -25.04
N TYR A 794 -4.92 -5.34 -26.34
CA TYR A 794 -4.31 -6.57 -26.88
C TYR A 794 -2.80 -6.64 -26.65
N SER A 795 -2.14 -5.52 -26.44
CA SER A 795 -0.72 -5.44 -26.10
C SER A 795 -0.42 -5.99 -24.69
N VAL A 796 -1.42 -6.04 -23.81
CA VAL A 796 -1.24 -6.50 -22.44
C VAL A 796 -1.48 -8.01 -22.35
N ALA A 797 -0.51 -8.73 -21.80
CA ALA A 797 -0.59 -10.17 -21.59
C ALA A 797 -1.50 -10.52 -20.40
N ASN A 798 -2.76 -10.74 -20.66
CA ASN A 798 -3.76 -11.20 -19.70
C ASN A 798 -4.54 -12.38 -20.27
N ALA A 799 -4.45 -13.54 -19.63
CA ALA A 799 -5.10 -14.79 -20.07
C ALA A 799 -6.64 -14.73 -20.03
N PHE A 800 -7.20 -13.80 -19.27
CA PHE A 800 -8.63 -13.72 -18.99
C PHE A 800 -9.33 -12.57 -19.72
N LYS A 801 -8.61 -11.67 -20.36
CA LYS A 801 -9.23 -10.55 -21.07
C LYS A 801 -10.21 -11.01 -22.14
N ASN A 802 -11.26 -10.22 -22.35
CA ASN A 802 -12.34 -10.50 -23.33
C ASN A 802 -13.12 -11.79 -23.06
N THR A 803 -13.07 -12.32 -21.82
CA THR A 803 -13.83 -13.52 -21.45
C THR A 803 -15.12 -13.20 -20.70
N ALA A 804 -15.35 -11.96 -20.35
CA ALA A 804 -16.61 -11.51 -19.73
C ALA A 804 -17.82 -11.72 -20.63
N ARG A 805 -18.96 -12.06 -20.05
CA ARG A 805 -20.19 -12.43 -20.75
C ARG A 805 -21.22 -11.26 -20.86
N CYS A 806 -20.77 -10.03 -20.80
CA CYS A 806 -21.63 -8.88 -21.04
C CYS A 806 -22.15 -8.84 -22.48
N HIS A 807 -23.37 -8.40 -22.65
CA HIS A 807 -23.94 -8.10 -23.99
C HIS A 807 -23.36 -6.78 -24.53
N PHE A 808 -22.16 -6.82 -25.08
CA PHE A 808 -21.35 -5.66 -25.46
C PHE A 808 -22.00 -4.69 -26.47
N LYS A 809 -23.17 -5.03 -27.03
CA LYS A 809 -23.96 -4.09 -27.83
C LYS A 809 -24.67 -3.06 -26.97
N SER A 810 -25.19 -3.47 -25.82
CA SER A 810 -25.97 -2.64 -24.89
C SER A 810 -25.29 -2.44 -23.54
N GLN A 811 -24.18 -3.12 -23.27
CA GLN A 811 -23.49 -3.13 -22.01
C GLN A 811 -21.99 -2.87 -22.19
N TYR A 812 -21.35 -2.37 -21.15
CA TYR A 812 -19.91 -2.38 -21.00
C TYR A 812 -19.52 -3.13 -19.72
N CYS A 813 -18.33 -3.66 -19.73
CA CYS A 813 -17.79 -4.45 -18.64
C CYS A 813 -16.92 -3.59 -17.74
N LEU A 814 -17.14 -3.67 -16.43
CA LEU A 814 -16.28 -3.08 -15.41
C LEU A 814 -15.81 -4.15 -14.44
N PRO A 815 -14.54 -4.13 -14.01
CA PRO A 815 -14.09 -5.01 -12.94
C PRO A 815 -14.86 -4.72 -11.66
N LEU A 816 -15.31 -5.78 -10.99
CA LEU A 816 -15.97 -5.71 -9.69
C LEU A 816 -15.16 -6.55 -8.71
N PRO A 817 -14.69 -5.98 -7.60
CA PRO A 817 -14.07 -6.80 -6.56
C PRO A 817 -15.11 -7.74 -5.99
N LEU A 818 -14.79 -9.03 -5.96
CA LEU A 818 -15.68 -10.06 -5.43
C LEU A 818 -15.85 -9.93 -3.91
N GLN A 819 -17.04 -10.18 -3.42
CA GLN A 819 -17.39 -10.03 -2.02
C GLN A 819 -17.02 -11.22 -1.12
N THR A 820 -16.60 -12.35 -1.67
CA THR A 820 -16.25 -13.54 -0.89
C THR A 820 -14.79 -13.54 -0.45
N PRO A 821 -14.49 -13.77 0.84
CA PRO A 821 -13.15 -13.57 1.39
C PRO A 821 -12.11 -14.61 0.97
N THR A 822 -12.54 -15.77 0.48
CA THR A 822 -11.67 -16.95 0.38
C THR A 822 -11.25 -17.34 -1.02
N GLN A 823 -11.98 -16.93 -2.05
CA GLN A 823 -11.67 -17.33 -3.43
C GLN A 823 -12.02 -16.20 -4.40
N ARG A 824 -11.00 -15.50 -4.86
CA ARG A 824 -11.11 -14.43 -5.86
C ARG A 824 -10.65 -14.85 -7.26
N TYR A 825 -9.88 -15.92 -7.35
CA TYR A 825 -9.44 -16.50 -8.61
C TYR A 825 -10.58 -17.33 -9.23
N LEU A 826 -11.71 -16.67 -9.45
CA LEU A 826 -12.95 -17.24 -9.98
C LEU A 826 -13.49 -16.38 -11.13
N ARG A 827 -14.32 -17.01 -11.97
CA ARG A 827 -15.06 -16.31 -13.00
C ARG A 827 -16.09 -15.37 -12.40
N GLY A 828 -16.38 -14.25 -13.09
CA GLY A 828 -17.46 -13.36 -12.73
C GLY A 828 -17.03 -12.15 -11.87
N ALA A 829 -15.71 -11.89 -11.72
CA ALA A 829 -15.21 -10.70 -11.04
C ALA A 829 -15.39 -9.41 -11.87
N TYR A 830 -16.59 -9.21 -12.42
CA TYR A 830 -16.96 -8.06 -13.22
C TYR A 830 -18.46 -7.74 -13.08
N LYS A 831 -18.84 -6.55 -13.48
CA LYS A 831 -20.22 -6.14 -13.66
C LYS A 831 -20.46 -5.67 -15.08
N CYS A 832 -21.66 -5.88 -15.58
CA CYS A 832 -22.11 -5.37 -16.87
C CYS A 832 -23.07 -4.20 -16.64
N GLU A 833 -22.66 -3.00 -16.99
CA GLU A 833 -23.47 -1.79 -16.90
C GLU A 833 -24.02 -1.39 -18.26
N CYS A 834 -25.17 -0.72 -18.26
CA CYS A 834 -25.81 -0.28 -19.50
C CYS A 834 -24.97 0.80 -20.19
N ARG A 835 -24.88 0.67 -21.51
CA ARG A 835 -24.28 1.71 -22.35
C ARG A 835 -25.20 2.91 -22.45
N GLN A 836 -24.64 4.02 -22.82
CA GLN A 836 -25.35 5.23 -23.13
C GLN A 836 -26.53 4.97 -24.11
N GLY A 837 -27.70 5.46 -23.79
CA GLY A 837 -28.92 5.20 -24.54
C GLY A 837 -29.62 3.87 -24.22
N TYR A 838 -29.13 3.13 -23.26
CA TYR A 838 -29.78 1.91 -22.78
C TYR A 838 -30.07 2.02 -21.29
N GLU A 839 -31.12 1.36 -20.82
CA GLU A 839 -31.53 1.33 -19.43
C GLU A 839 -31.56 -0.09 -18.87
N TYR A 840 -31.43 -0.22 -17.56
CA TYR A 840 -31.57 -1.48 -16.86
C TYR A 840 -33.03 -1.94 -16.84
N PRO A 841 -33.34 -3.16 -17.24
CA PRO A 841 -34.71 -3.61 -17.45
C PRO A 841 -35.51 -3.94 -16.19
N PHE A 842 -34.87 -4.01 -15.02
CA PHE A 842 -35.46 -4.42 -13.76
C PHE A 842 -35.57 -3.24 -12.76
N ASN A 843 -36.59 -3.26 -11.92
CA ASN A 843 -36.85 -2.23 -10.90
C ASN A 843 -36.48 -2.72 -9.50
N ASP A 844 -35.34 -3.40 -9.38
CA ASP A 844 -34.84 -4.01 -8.15
C ASP A 844 -33.77 -3.16 -7.44
N LEU A 845 -33.68 -1.87 -7.73
CA LEU A 845 -32.68 -0.92 -7.23
C LEU A 845 -31.24 -1.22 -7.70
N SER A 846 -31.05 -2.25 -8.53
CA SER A 846 -29.77 -2.52 -9.18
C SER A 846 -29.73 -1.84 -10.53
N TRP A 847 -28.54 -1.38 -10.93
CA TRP A 847 -28.25 -0.79 -12.26
C TRP A 847 -27.12 -1.46 -12.99
N PHE A 848 -26.77 -2.66 -12.57
CA PHE A 848 -25.80 -3.49 -13.26
C PHE A 848 -26.19 -4.95 -13.16
N PHE A 849 -25.62 -5.76 -14.05
CA PHE A 849 -25.71 -7.21 -13.96
C PHE A 849 -24.42 -7.75 -13.36
N ASP A 850 -24.55 -8.56 -12.33
CA ASP A 850 -23.42 -9.22 -11.68
C ASP A 850 -22.77 -10.25 -12.62
N GLY A 851 -21.45 -10.25 -12.69
CA GLY A 851 -20.67 -11.13 -13.53
C GLY A 851 -20.82 -12.61 -13.19
N GLN A 852 -20.95 -12.95 -11.91
CA GLN A 852 -21.17 -14.35 -11.50
C GLN A 852 -22.51 -14.87 -12.04
N MET A 853 -23.56 -14.08 -11.92
CA MET A 853 -24.88 -14.39 -12.49
C MET A 853 -24.80 -14.52 -14.02
N MET A 854 -24.10 -13.62 -14.69
CA MET A 854 -23.90 -13.68 -16.15
C MET A 854 -23.20 -14.98 -16.58
N GLU A 855 -22.17 -15.39 -15.87
CA GLU A 855 -21.42 -16.64 -16.13
C GLU A 855 -22.28 -17.87 -15.87
N GLU A 856 -23.05 -17.89 -14.79
CA GLU A 856 -23.92 -19.00 -14.43
C GLU A 856 -25.01 -19.21 -15.50
N GLU A 857 -25.74 -18.16 -15.86
CA GLU A 857 -26.82 -18.22 -16.84
C GLU A 857 -26.27 -18.55 -18.25
N TYR A 858 -25.10 -18.07 -18.60
CA TYR A 858 -24.41 -18.46 -19.83
C TYR A 858 -24.06 -19.94 -19.86
N ASN A 859 -23.56 -20.49 -18.74
CA ASN A 859 -23.26 -21.92 -18.65
C ASN A 859 -24.52 -22.80 -18.72
N LYS A 860 -25.65 -22.36 -18.12
CA LYS A 860 -26.95 -23.04 -18.28
C LYS A 860 -27.38 -23.07 -19.77
N MET A 861 -27.20 -21.92 -20.44
CA MET A 861 -27.49 -21.84 -21.88
C MET A 861 -26.64 -22.82 -22.70
N LEU A 862 -25.35 -22.93 -22.43
CA LEU A 862 -24.46 -23.86 -23.11
C LEU A 862 -24.83 -25.33 -22.87
N ARG A 863 -25.38 -25.67 -21.71
CA ARG A 863 -25.86 -27.02 -21.38
C ARG A 863 -27.27 -27.31 -21.90
N GLY A 864 -27.93 -26.35 -22.55
CA GLY A 864 -29.30 -26.48 -22.99
C GLY A 864 -30.33 -26.46 -21.85
N GLU A 865 -29.96 -25.98 -20.69
CA GLU A 865 -30.82 -25.80 -19.51
C GLU A 865 -31.65 -24.51 -19.63
N PRO A 866 -32.83 -24.45 -18.96
CA PRO A 866 -33.57 -23.21 -18.87
C PRO A 866 -32.69 -22.10 -18.28
N ASN A 867 -32.56 -20.96 -18.95
CA ASN A 867 -31.68 -19.87 -18.55
C ASN A 867 -32.31 -18.51 -18.86
N ARG A 868 -31.74 -17.45 -18.25
CA ARG A 868 -32.18 -16.07 -18.44
C ARG A 868 -31.11 -15.22 -19.17
N TYR A 869 -30.04 -15.82 -19.70
CA TYR A 869 -28.91 -15.08 -20.24
C TYR A 869 -29.32 -14.03 -21.26
N ASP A 870 -30.23 -14.37 -22.21
CA ASP A 870 -30.70 -13.43 -23.22
C ASP A 870 -31.55 -12.28 -22.67
N THR A 871 -32.12 -12.45 -21.47
CA THR A 871 -32.89 -11.39 -20.79
C THR A 871 -32.01 -10.45 -19.95
N LEU A 872 -30.78 -10.87 -19.60
CA LEU A 872 -29.81 -10.11 -18.83
C LEU A 872 -29.06 -9.09 -19.71
N LYS A 873 -29.82 -8.27 -20.43
CA LYS A 873 -29.29 -7.23 -21.32
C LYS A 873 -30.05 -5.92 -21.11
N CYS A 874 -29.37 -4.82 -21.29
CA CYS A 874 -29.97 -3.50 -21.24
C CYS A 874 -30.92 -3.32 -22.42
N ARG A 875 -32.07 -2.73 -22.19
CA ARG A 875 -33.07 -2.35 -23.21
C ARG A 875 -32.79 -0.92 -23.67
N ILE A 876 -33.29 -0.57 -24.86
CA ILE A 876 -33.23 0.79 -25.34
C ILE A 876 -34.10 1.64 -24.41
N ALA A 877 -33.55 2.72 -23.88
CA ALA A 877 -34.29 3.62 -23.00
C ALA A 877 -35.49 4.24 -23.73
N GLY A 878 -36.64 4.31 -23.04
CA GLY A 878 -37.91 4.83 -23.63
C GLY A 878 -38.70 3.86 -24.50
N ALA A 879 -38.17 2.65 -24.79
CA ALA A 879 -38.89 1.69 -25.67
C ALA A 879 -40.18 1.16 -25.06
N SER A 880 -40.36 1.22 -23.75
CA SER A 880 -41.57 0.70 -23.07
C SER A 880 -42.75 1.66 -23.05
N SER A 881 -42.53 2.96 -23.20
CA SER A 881 -43.60 3.97 -23.20
C SER A 881 -44.28 4.12 -24.58
N VAL A 882 -43.52 3.87 -25.65
CA VAL A 882 -44.06 4.02 -27.01
C VAL A 882 -45.07 2.94 -27.36
N THR A 883 -44.82 1.69 -26.95
CA THR A 883 -45.76 0.58 -27.25
C THR A 883 -47.08 0.70 -26.48
N ILE A 884 -47.06 1.15 -25.22
CA ILE A 884 -48.27 1.37 -24.43
C ILE A 884 -49.03 2.59 -24.95
N SER A 885 -48.33 3.65 -25.36
CA SER A 885 -48.96 4.83 -25.94
C SER A 885 -49.66 4.53 -27.27
N TRP A 886 -49.06 3.73 -28.17
CA TRP A 886 -49.69 3.31 -29.42
C TRP A 886 -50.86 2.38 -29.18
N LEU A 887 -50.80 1.48 -28.21
CA LEU A 887 -51.93 0.63 -27.81
C LEU A 887 -53.07 1.47 -27.21
N LEU A 888 -52.78 2.44 -26.36
CA LEU A 888 -53.81 3.35 -25.82
C LEU A 888 -54.40 4.27 -26.89
N LEU A 889 -53.59 4.78 -27.84
CA LEU A 889 -54.05 5.54 -28.96
C LEU A 889 -54.90 4.70 -29.90
N SER A 890 -54.54 3.48 -30.21
CA SER A 890 -55.33 2.57 -31.01
C SER A 890 -56.65 2.17 -30.32
N LEU A 891 -56.63 1.91 -29.02
CA LEU A 891 -57.85 1.64 -28.24
C LEU A 891 -58.77 2.87 -28.16
N SER A 892 -58.21 4.07 -27.97
CA SER A 892 -59.01 5.30 -27.98
C SER A 892 -59.57 5.61 -29.36
N PHE A 893 -58.86 5.28 -30.44
CA PHE A 893 -59.37 5.40 -31.81
C PHE A 893 -60.43 4.37 -32.12
N PHE A 894 -60.30 3.12 -31.64
CA PHE A 894 -61.35 2.10 -31.76
C PHE A 894 -62.58 2.45 -30.94
N LEU A 895 -62.45 2.96 -29.72
CA LEU A 895 -63.57 3.44 -28.92
C LEU A 895 -64.26 4.66 -29.51
N TYR A 896 -63.49 5.55 -30.16
CA TYR A 896 -64.05 6.70 -30.90
C TYR A 896 -64.84 6.27 -32.14
N LEU A 897 -64.37 5.27 -32.88
CA LEU A 897 -65.07 4.70 -34.02
C LEU A 897 -66.33 3.92 -33.59
N TRP A 898 -66.26 3.21 -32.43
CA TRP A 898 -67.45 2.48 -31.88
C TRP A 898 -68.53 3.41 -31.38
N ASN A 899 -68.20 4.57 -30.87
CA ASN A 899 -69.20 5.57 -30.45
C ASN A 899 -69.82 6.37 -31.64
N ARG A 900 -69.30 6.16 -32.84
CA ARG A 900 -69.86 6.76 -34.03
C ARG A 900 -70.65 5.83 -34.97
N SER A 901 -70.60 4.55 -34.69
CA SER A 901 -71.51 3.56 -35.33
C SER A 901 -72.73 3.29 -34.39
#